data_bbeffc3e6efcef20ee2a9b0f3895a08f
#
_entry.id   bbeffc3e6efcef20ee2a9b0f3895a08f
#
_cell.length_a   1.000
_cell.length_b   1.000
_cell.length_c   1.000
_cell.angle_alpha   90.00
_cell.angle_beta   90.00
_cell.angle_gamma   90.00
#
_symmetry.space_group_name_H-M   'P 1'
#
loop_
_entity.id
_entity.type
_entity.pdbx_description
1 polymer ?
#
loop_
_entity_poly.entity_id
_entity_poly.type
_entity_poly.pdbx_seq_one_letter_code
_entity_poly.pdbx_strand_id
1 'polypeptide(L)'
;MRTLVLLRGAPGCGKSTWIKEHELQNYAISADELRKMYASPILQPDGSIAIAQNNDKAVWATLFEILENRMERGDFTVIDACNSKTAEMTRYRDLAHQYRYRIYCVDFTGIPMDEAKRRNKLRESLKWVPDEYIERVYSRFETQQIPSGVTRVAPEEFEDVVYTKPFDMSQYKKIVHIGDIHGCYDKLMEALPNGIEDDTGYIFLGDYCDRGPDSAKVIEFLLSIYKKPNVCLLEGNHERHLWAWANDKVSRSKEFEYKTRPQLETAGIQKKDVRELYRRMRQCSWYKYHGRHVLCTHAGLSDFSLLGRLDFVASYQMLYGVGKYEDVERCAKSFDCMYEFTYQVFGHRNETGEMLTKMGDANICLEGGVERGGELRTATFETGEFSPPTMKFDCYPNPLPDQPQVEVVPSEESVTIHDLVAKMRESKLIQEKKFSHISSFNFTRKAFADKKWNDLTTKARGLFIDTVNNKIVARGYDKFFAIGEREETKIVSLEHKIAFPVDIYIKSNGFLGMVSYDHATGQLFTTTKSSPDGPMADLFRAKIPDWQRQRMEDYLIDHDVTLLFEVIDPVNDPHIITHHRDDIILLDAVSNTLDPEFMPYDELAELATQLNCSIKGKYVPSKTYTMGGFKAIVEDVENIDTDSIEGVVFRDANGLMLKQKTTFYNEWKKLRFVATTVLKTGYLRQPSILTTPMENYFYAFVKTLYKRDDIKTDIISLREMFFKEYPQFRGVEDDDET
;
A
#
# COMPACT_ATOMS: atom_id res chain seq x y z
N MET A 1 -14.47 12.08 9.26
CA MET A 1 -15.61 11.11 9.32
C MET A 1 -15.97 10.65 7.91
N ARG A 2 -16.22 9.36 7.68
CA ARG A 2 -16.60 8.83 6.37
C ARG A 2 -17.94 9.38 5.92
N THR A 3 -17.93 10.37 5.04
CA THR A 3 -19.13 11.09 4.60
C THR A 3 -19.14 11.26 3.09
N LEU A 4 -20.23 10.86 2.46
CA LEU A 4 -20.54 11.03 1.05
C LEU A 4 -21.74 11.97 0.90
N VAL A 5 -21.58 13.02 0.11
CA VAL A 5 -22.63 14.01 -0.17
C VAL A 5 -22.98 13.92 -1.65
N LEU A 6 -24.23 13.65 -1.96
CA LEU A 6 -24.79 13.73 -3.30
C LEU A 6 -25.51 15.08 -3.48
N LEU A 7 -25.24 15.78 -4.55
CA LEU A 7 -26.03 16.96 -4.91
C LEU A 7 -27.14 16.53 -5.87
N ARG A 8 -28.41 16.82 -5.57
CA ARG A 8 -29.55 16.52 -6.40
C ARG A 8 -30.21 17.77 -6.93
N GLY A 9 -30.28 17.95 -8.24
CA GLY A 9 -30.93 19.09 -8.86
C GLY A 9 -30.59 19.25 -10.34
N ALA A 10 -31.44 19.97 -11.06
CA ALA A 10 -31.27 20.25 -12.49
C ALA A 10 -30.07 21.19 -12.75
N PRO A 11 -29.59 21.31 -14.00
CA PRO A 11 -28.69 22.40 -14.37
C PRO A 11 -29.32 23.75 -14.06
N GLY A 12 -28.53 24.70 -13.55
CA GLY A 12 -29.02 26.03 -13.16
C GLY A 12 -29.60 26.13 -11.73
N CYS A 13 -29.77 25.05 -10.98
CA CYS A 13 -30.31 25.10 -9.61
C CYS A 13 -29.33 25.58 -8.55
N GLY A 14 -28.07 25.89 -8.88
CA GLY A 14 -27.11 26.51 -7.97
C GLY A 14 -26.09 25.55 -7.33
N LYS A 15 -26.06 24.25 -7.64
CA LYS A 15 -25.14 23.25 -7.06
C LYS A 15 -23.66 23.69 -7.03
N SER A 16 -23.13 24.10 -8.19
CA SER A 16 -21.71 24.48 -8.29
C SER A 16 -21.40 25.81 -7.56
N THR A 17 -22.39 26.70 -7.42
CA THR A 17 -22.28 27.90 -6.59
C THR A 17 -22.20 27.52 -5.11
N TRP A 18 -23.11 26.65 -4.68
CA TRP A 18 -23.16 26.12 -3.33
C TRP A 18 -21.84 25.38 -2.95
N ILE A 19 -21.24 24.58 -3.87
CA ILE A 19 -19.91 23.97 -3.66
C ILE A 19 -18.86 25.06 -3.37
N LYS A 20 -18.90 26.18 -4.08
CA LYS A 20 -17.95 27.29 -3.88
C LYS A 20 -18.19 28.02 -2.57
N GLU A 21 -19.43 28.31 -2.24
CA GLU A 21 -19.82 29.00 -1.00
C GLU A 21 -19.44 28.21 0.25
N HIS A 22 -19.46 26.88 0.18
CA HIS A 22 -19.06 25.97 1.27
C HIS A 22 -17.60 25.50 1.17
N GLU A 23 -16.80 26.05 0.25
CA GLU A 23 -15.37 25.72 0.06
C GLU A 23 -15.10 24.23 -0.21
N LEU A 24 -16.06 23.55 -0.89
CA LEU A 24 -16.02 22.11 -1.13
C LEU A 24 -15.38 21.70 -2.47
N GLN A 25 -14.75 22.62 -3.19
CA GLN A 25 -14.20 22.35 -4.55
C GLN A 25 -13.17 21.21 -4.54
N ASN A 26 -12.31 21.17 -3.52
CA ASN A 26 -11.27 20.16 -3.38
C ASN A 26 -11.81 18.77 -3.01
N TYR A 27 -13.05 18.70 -2.55
CA TYR A 27 -13.72 17.47 -2.13
C TYR A 27 -14.73 16.96 -3.17
N ALA A 28 -15.01 17.77 -4.21
CA ALA A 28 -16.02 17.46 -5.22
C ALA A 28 -15.45 16.58 -6.35
N ILE A 29 -16.24 15.61 -6.79
CA ILE A 29 -16.07 14.88 -8.05
C ILE A 29 -17.20 15.32 -8.97
N SER A 30 -16.86 15.98 -10.06
CA SER A 30 -17.84 16.50 -11.04
C SER A 30 -17.83 15.67 -12.31
N ALA A 31 -18.99 15.16 -12.72
CA ALA A 31 -19.13 14.43 -13.97
C ALA A 31 -18.80 15.31 -15.21
N ASP A 32 -19.11 16.64 -15.15
CA ASP A 32 -18.79 17.55 -16.24
C ASP A 32 -17.28 17.83 -16.35
N GLU A 33 -16.56 17.92 -15.21
CA GLU A 33 -15.09 18.06 -15.24
C GLU A 33 -14.44 16.79 -15.82
N LEU A 34 -14.91 15.61 -15.43
CA LEU A 34 -14.43 14.36 -16.03
C LEU A 34 -14.70 14.29 -17.53
N ARG A 35 -15.90 14.71 -18.01
CA ARG A 35 -16.17 14.76 -19.45
C ARG A 35 -15.15 15.60 -20.20
N LYS A 36 -14.74 16.73 -19.66
CA LYS A 36 -13.71 17.61 -20.25
C LYS A 36 -12.31 16.96 -20.29
N MET A 37 -12.02 16.03 -19.38
CA MET A 37 -10.79 15.24 -19.42
C MET A 37 -10.81 14.16 -20.50
N TYR A 38 -11.99 13.59 -20.79
CA TYR A 38 -12.16 12.56 -21.82
C TYR A 38 -12.25 13.08 -23.25
N ALA A 39 -12.69 14.31 -23.44
CA ALA A 39 -12.83 14.91 -24.78
C ALA A 39 -12.81 16.44 -24.71
N SER A 40 -12.18 17.06 -25.69
CA SER A 40 -12.28 18.51 -25.91
C SER A 40 -13.73 18.94 -26.19
N PRO A 41 -14.10 20.20 -25.92
CA PRO A 41 -15.40 20.75 -26.30
C PRO A 41 -15.69 20.56 -27.78
N ILE A 42 -16.94 20.26 -28.11
CA ILE A 42 -17.40 20.01 -29.48
C ILE A 42 -18.20 21.19 -30.01
N LEU A 43 -18.02 21.46 -31.30
CA LEU A 43 -18.81 22.46 -32.03
C LEU A 43 -20.23 21.93 -32.29
N GLN A 44 -21.25 22.76 -32.04
CA GLN A 44 -22.66 22.47 -32.29
C GLN A 44 -23.10 23.05 -33.61
N PRO A 45 -24.22 22.58 -34.20
CA PRO A 45 -24.74 23.10 -35.47
C PRO A 45 -25.12 24.59 -35.47
N ASP A 46 -25.42 25.14 -34.30
CA ASP A 46 -25.72 26.57 -34.10
C ASP A 46 -24.47 27.45 -33.91
N GLY A 47 -23.27 26.86 -34.02
CA GLY A 47 -21.99 27.55 -33.82
C GLY A 47 -21.56 27.68 -32.37
N SER A 48 -22.34 27.18 -31.40
CA SER A 48 -21.95 27.10 -30.00
C SER A 48 -20.97 25.93 -29.73
N ILE A 49 -20.33 25.96 -28.57
CA ILE A 49 -19.51 24.84 -28.11
C ILE A 49 -20.14 24.19 -26.88
N ALA A 50 -20.07 22.87 -26.78
CA ALA A 50 -20.63 22.11 -25.66
C ALA A 50 -19.68 21.03 -25.16
N ILE A 51 -19.88 20.58 -23.92
CA ILE A 51 -19.19 19.43 -23.36
C ILE A 51 -19.63 18.17 -24.11
N ALA A 52 -18.67 17.38 -24.61
CA ALA A 52 -18.92 16.14 -25.30
C ALA A 52 -19.60 15.09 -24.38
N GLN A 53 -20.65 14.43 -24.87
CA GLN A 53 -21.45 13.45 -24.11
C GLN A 53 -21.21 12.00 -24.58
N ASN A 54 -20.40 11.79 -25.62
CA ASN A 54 -20.20 10.49 -26.26
C ASN A 54 -19.43 9.48 -25.42
N ASN A 55 -18.70 9.94 -24.39
CA ASN A 55 -17.89 9.11 -23.50
C ASN A 55 -18.56 8.81 -22.14
N ASP A 56 -19.87 9.03 -22.00
CA ASP A 56 -20.56 8.92 -20.71
C ASP A 56 -20.30 7.63 -19.96
N LYS A 57 -20.24 6.47 -20.65
CA LYS A 57 -19.97 5.18 -20.02
C LYS A 57 -18.60 5.16 -19.31
N ALA A 58 -17.55 5.66 -19.98
CA ALA A 58 -16.20 5.73 -19.42
C ALA A 58 -16.13 6.77 -18.29
N VAL A 59 -16.73 7.93 -18.47
CA VAL A 59 -16.81 8.99 -17.45
C VAL A 59 -17.41 8.46 -16.14
N TRP A 60 -18.53 7.75 -16.22
CA TRP A 60 -19.16 7.19 -15.02
C TRP A 60 -18.33 6.05 -14.40
N ALA A 61 -17.67 5.23 -15.21
CA ALA A 61 -16.75 4.20 -14.69
C ALA A 61 -15.61 4.84 -13.89
N THR A 62 -14.94 5.85 -14.45
CA THR A 62 -13.87 6.59 -13.79
C THR A 62 -14.38 7.34 -12.55
N LEU A 63 -15.57 7.94 -12.59
CA LEU A 63 -16.15 8.59 -11.41
C LEU A 63 -16.26 7.61 -10.22
N PHE A 64 -16.77 6.40 -10.49
CA PHE A 64 -16.92 5.39 -9.46
C PHE A 64 -15.56 4.83 -8.99
N GLU A 65 -14.59 4.69 -9.87
CA GLU A 65 -13.23 4.28 -9.51
C GLU A 65 -12.57 5.31 -8.57
N ILE A 66 -12.64 6.60 -8.92
CA ILE A 66 -12.13 7.68 -8.05
C ILE A 66 -12.87 7.67 -6.70
N LEU A 67 -14.19 7.47 -6.72
CA LEU A 67 -15.00 7.42 -5.51
C LEU A 67 -14.61 6.24 -4.62
N GLU A 68 -14.40 5.05 -5.17
CA GLU A 68 -13.95 3.88 -4.40
C GLU A 68 -12.58 4.13 -3.76
N ASN A 69 -11.62 4.65 -4.52
CA ASN A 69 -10.30 4.99 -4.00
C ASN A 69 -10.38 6.00 -2.84
N ARG A 70 -11.25 7.02 -2.94
CA ARG A 70 -11.49 7.96 -1.83
C ARG A 70 -12.17 7.29 -0.64
N MET A 71 -13.11 6.37 -0.89
CA MET A 71 -13.80 5.64 0.18
C MET A 71 -12.89 4.68 0.93
N GLU A 72 -11.93 4.04 0.27
CA GLU A 72 -10.91 3.21 0.93
C GLU A 72 -10.06 4.01 1.90
N ARG A 73 -9.74 5.25 1.56
CA ARG A 73 -9.00 6.19 2.41
C ARG A 73 -9.87 6.82 3.50
N GLY A 74 -11.19 6.77 3.35
CA GLY A 74 -12.14 7.45 4.22
C GLY A 74 -12.21 8.95 4.01
N ASP A 75 -12.02 9.43 2.78
CA ASP A 75 -12.05 10.83 2.40
C ASP A 75 -13.49 11.36 2.35
N PHE A 76 -13.72 12.59 2.84
CA PHE A 76 -14.97 13.33 2.60
C PHE A 76 -15.14 13.57 1.10
N THR A 77 -16.32 13.27 0.55
CA THR A 77 -16.53 13.38 -0.90
C THR A 77 -17.90 13.96 -1.23
N VAL A 78 -17.93 14.87 -2.20
CA VAL A 78 -19.15 15.46 -2.78
C VAL A 78 -19.28 15.01 -4.23
N ILE A 79 -20.43 14.52 -4.66
CA ILE A 79 -20.74 14.16 -6.06
C ILE A 79 -21.54 15.29 -6.69
N ASP A 80 -20.90 16.04 -7.60
CA ASP A 80 -21.55 17.08 -8.40
C ASP A 80 -22.13 16.50 -9.68
N ALA A 81 -23.37 16.05 -9.59
CA ALA A 81 -24.17 15.54 -10.69
C ALA A 81 -25.65 15.89 -10.49
N CYS A 82 -26.50 15.64 -11.48
CA CYS A 82 -27.95 15.88 -11.34
C CYS A 82 -28.62 14.91 -10.37
N ASN A 83 -28.12 13.68 -10.24
CA ASN A 83 -28.66 12.61 -9.40
C ASN A 83 -30.18 12.50 -9.49
N SER A 84 -30.70 12.54 -10.73
CA SER A 84 -32.14 12.67 -11.00
C SER A 84 -32.92 11.37 -10.89
N LYS A 85 -32.24 10.23 -10.88
CA LYS A 85 -32.86 8.91 -10.83
C LYS A 85 -32.56 8.18 -9.53
N THR A 86 -33.56 7.49 -8.98
CA THR A 86 -33.42 6.64 -7.79
C THR A 86 -32.30 5.61 -7.95
N ALA A 87 -32.21 4.97 -9.13
CA ALA A 87 -31.19 3.95 -9.41
C ALA A 87 -29.75 4.49 -9.35
N GLU A 88 -29.52 5.75 -9.77
CA GLU A 88 -28.22 6.42 -9.67
C GLU A 88 -27.82 6.55 -8.18
N MET A 89 -28.71 7.07 -7.35
CA MET A 89 -28.47 7.25 -5.92
C MET A 89 -28.36 5.93 -5.16
N THR A 90 -29.08 4.87 -5.58
CA THR A 90 -28.98 3.53 -5.03
C THR A 90 -27.56 2.96 -5.16
N ARG A 91 -26.92 3.15 -6.30
CA ARG A 91 -25.56 2.68 -6.54
C ARG A 91 -24.55 3.34 -5.58
N TYR A 92 -24.68 4.65 -5.33
CA TYR A 92 -23.85 5.34 -4.34
C TYR A 92 -24.13 4.87 -2.92
N ARG A 93 -25.42 4.63 -2.59
CA ARG A 93 -25.82 4.11 -1.28
C ARG A 93 -25.21 2.74 -1.00
N ASP A 94 -25.25 1.84 -1.97
CA ASP A 94 -24.74 0.48 -1.82
C ASP A 94 -23.23 0.49 -1.61
N LEU A 95 -22.50 1.35 -2.36
CA LEU A 95 -21.08 1.56 -2.17
C LEU A 95 -20.78 2.21 -0.81
N ALA A 96 -21.52 3.25 -0.43
CA ALA A 96 -21.40 3.91 0.87
C ALA A 96 -21.61 2.91 2.04
N HIS A 97 -22.56 1.99 1.90
CA HIS A 97 -22.79 0.95 2.89
C HIS A 97 -21.61 -0.04 2.99
N GLN A 98 -21.01 -0.41 1.85
CA GLN A 98 -19.85 -1.30 1.81
C GLN A 98 -18.65 -0.69 2.55
N TYR A 99 -18.40 0.61 2.38
CA TYR A 99 -17.28 1.34 2.98
C TYR A 99 -17.64 2.05 4.30
N ARG A 100 -18.85 1.83 4.83
CA ARG A 100 -19.34 2.43 6.09
C ARG A 100 -19.38 3.96 6.05
N TYR A 101 -19.81 4.52 4.95
CA TYR A 101 -20.03 5.95 4.79
C TYR A 101 -21.45 6.35 5.22
N ARG A 102 -21.55 7.49 5.89
CA ARG A 102 -22.81 8.24 5.99
C ARG A 102 -23.08 8.85 4.62
N ILE A 103 -24.27 8.71 4.11
CA ILE A 103 -24.63 9.24 2.82
C ILE A 103 -25.77 10.26 2.93
N TYR A 104 -25.54 11.43 2.42
CA TYR A 104 -26.46 12.56 2.42
C TYR A 104 -26.78 12.98 0.99
N CYS A 105 -28.03 13.45 0.77
CA CYS A 105 -28.44 14.04 -0.48
C CYS A 105 -28.89 15.49 -0.24
N VAL A 106 -28.05 16.44 -0.64
CA VAL A 106 -28.42 17.86 -0.61
C VAL A 106 -29.34 18.12 -1.79
N ASP A 107 -30.58 18.48 -1.49
CA ASP A 107 -31.67 18.48 -2.44
C ASP A 107 -32.08 19.90 -2.88
N PHE A 108 -31.70 20.25 -4.11
CA PHE A 108 -32.03 21.52 -4.78
C PHE A 108 -33.32 21.44 -5.62
N THR A 109 -34.12 20.39 -5.53
CA THR A 109 -35.33 20.23 -6.35
C THR A 109 -36.43 21.24 -6.02
N GLY A 110 -36.30 21.94 -4.88
CA GLY A 110 -37.21 23.04 -4.51
C GLY A 110 -37.04 24.32 -5.32
N ILE A 111 -35.95 24.46 -6.08
CA ILE A 111 -35.76 25.61 -6.99
C ILE A 111 -36.76 25.49 -8.15
N PRO A 112 -37.58 26.53 -8.46
CA PRO A 112 -38.53 26.52 -9.55
C PRO A 112 -37.86 26.29 -10.92
N MET A 113 -38.51 25.52 -11.80
CA MET A 113 -37.99 25.20 -13.15
C MET A 113 -37.64 26.45 -13.96
N ASP A 114 -38.50 27.46 -13.95
CA ASP A 114 -38.28 28.69 -14.68
C ASP A 114 -37.05 29.48 -14.18
N GLU A 115 -36.80 29.45 -12.87
CA GLU A 115 -35.61 30.05 -12.28
C GLU A 115 -34.35 29.23 -12.67
N ALA A 116 -34.41 27.91 -12.69
CA ALA A 116 -33.31 27.08 -13.14
C ALA A 116 -32.97 27.36 -14.61
N LYS A 117 -34.00 27.50 -15.50
CA LYS A 117 -33.82 27.88 -16.91
C LYS A 117 -33.21 29.27 -17.04
N ARG A 118 -33.71 30.26 -16.25
CA ARG A 118 -33.16 31.60 -16.24
C ARG A 118 -31.68 31.62 -15.84
N ARG A 119 -31.33 30.94 -14.76
CA ARG A 119 -29.95 30.83 -14.29
C ARG A 119 -29.07 30.04 -15.27
N ASN A 120 -29.59 29.00 -15.93
CA ASN A 120 -28.86 28.25 -16.93
C ASN A 120 -28.37 29.13 -18.09
N LYS A 121 -29.17 30.10 -18.53
CA LYS A 121 -28.81 31.09 -19.56
C LYS A 121 -27.69 32.06 -19.14
N LEU A 122 -27.44 32.19 -17.83
CA LEU A 122 -26.37 33.06 -17.25
C LEU A 122 -25.07 32.28 -17.03
N ARG A 123 -25.05 30.95 -17.28
CA ARG A 123 -23.86 30.15 -17.13
C ARG A 123 -22.86 30.40 -18.26
N GLU A 124 -21.61 30.00 -18.06
CA GLU A 124 -20.63 29.88 -19.13
C GLU A 124 -21.22 29.07 -20.28
N SER A 125 -21.02 29.52 -21.52
CA SER A 125 -21.59 28.89 -22.73
C SER A 125 -21.34 27.39 -22.80
N LEU A 126 -20.17 26.96 -22.39
CA LEU A 126 -19.78 25.54 -22.34
C LEU A 126 -20.66 24.67 -21.42
N LYS A 127 -21.22 25.26 -20.35
CA LYS A 127 -22.07 24.58 -19.35
C LYS A 127 -23.57 24.80 -19.61
N TRP A 128 -23.91 25.53 -20.65
CA TRP A 128 -25.30 25.75 -21.02
C TRP A 128 -25.93 24.46 -21.58
N VAL A 129 -27.19 24.21 -21.24
CA VAL A 129 -27.97 23.07 -21.75
C VAL A 129 -29.30 23.55 -22.26
N PRO A 130 -29.92 22.86 -23.27
CA PRO A 130 -31.24 23.18 -23.76
C PRO A 130 -32.34 23.11 -22.71
N ASP A 131 -33.35 23.97 -22.82
CA ASP A 131 -34.48 24.04 -21.87
C ASP A 131 -35.21 22.70 -21.74
N GLU A 132 -35.34 21.95 -22.84
CA GLU A 132 -35.99 20.61 -22.90
C GLU A 132 -35.22 19.58 -22.03
N TYR A 133 -33.90 19.74 -21.88
CA TYR A 133 -33.13 18.89 -20.99
C TYR A 133 -33.50 19.18 -19.52
N ILE A 134 -33.63 20.46 -19.14
CA ILE A 134 -34.04 20.88 -17.81
C ILE A 134 -35.44 20.36 -17.51
N GLU A 135 -36.41 20.53 -18.42
CA GLU A 135 -37.79 20.03 -18.29
C GLU A 135 -37.81 18.53 -18.03
N ARG A 136 -37.05 17.77 -18.79
CA ARG A 136 -36.91 16.30 -18.62
C ARG A 136 -36.32 15.92 -17.29
N VAL A 137 -35.39 16.72 -16.72
CA VAL A 137 -34.84 16.47 -15.41
C VAL A 137 -35.89 16.77 -14.32
N TYR A 138 -36.65 17.85 -14.44
CA TYR A 138 -37.75 18.19 -13.52
C TYR A 138 -38.86 17.11 -13.51
N SER A 139 -39.28 16.63 -14.66
CA SER A 139 -40.27 15.56 -14.73
C SER A 139 -39.83 14.26 -14.05
N ARG A 140 -38.52 14.02 -13.95
CA ARG A 140 -37.99 12.90 -13.18
C ARG A 140 -38.11 13.12 -11.66
N PHE A 141 -37.95 14.33 -11.18
CA PHE A 141 -38.06 14.59 -9.73
C PHE A 141 -39.47 14.31 -9.17
N GLU A 142 -40.51 14.38 -10.01
CA GLU A 142 -41.88 14.05 -9.61
C GLU A 142 -42.03 12.52 -9.38
N THR A 143 -41.30 11.69 -10.10
CA THR A 143 -41.48 10.24 -10.13
C THR A 143 -40.33 9.48 -9.41
N GLN A 144 -39.16 10.08 -9.32
CA GLN A 144 -37.93 9.47 -8.78
C GLN A 144 -37.69 9.95 -7.34
N GLN A 145 -37.67 9.04 -6.40
CA GLN A 145 -37.49 9.32 -5.00
C GLN A 145 -36.03 9.12 -4.55
N ILE A 146 -35.61 9.82 -3.48
CA ILE A 146 -34.38 9.53 -2.78
C ILE A 146 -34.53 8.15 -2.10
N PRO A 147 -33.62 7.18 -2.35
CA PRO A 147 -33.77 5.83 -1.80
C PRO A 147 -33.63 5.83 -0.27
N SER A 148 -34.27 4.87 0.37
CA SER A 148 -34.09 4.63 1.82
C SER A 148 -32.60 4.41 2.14
N GLY A 149 -32.15 4.90 3.29
CA GLY A 149 -30.75 4.85 3.71
C GLY A 149 -29.88 6.01 3.18
N VAL A 150 -30.46 6.92 2.37
CA VAL A 150 -29.83 8.20 1.99
C VAL A 150 -30.60 9.32 2.73
N THR A 151 -29.88 10.10 3.53
CA THR A 151 -30.49 11.18 4.31
C THR A 151 -30.67 12.42 3.43
N ARG A 152 -31.93 12.87 3.27
CA ARG A 152 -32.21 14.14 2.57
C ARG A 152 -31.84 15.31 3.47
N VAL A 153 -31.21 16.34 2.90
CA VAL A 153 -30.77 17.57 3.57
C VAL A 153 -31.13 18.76 2.70
N ALA A 154 -31.70 19.81 3.31
CA ALA A 154 -31.88 21.08 2.62
C ALA A 154 -30.52 21.80 2.50
N PRO A 155 -30.26 22.52 1.39
CA PRO A 155 -28.97 23.19 1.20
C PRO A 155 -28.55 24.09 2.36
N GLU A 156 -29.49 24.77 3.01
CA GLU A 156 -29.31 25.66 4.16
C GLU A 156 -29.05 24.92 5.47
N GLU A 157 -29.44 23.67 5.59
CA GLU A 157 -29.25 22.87 6.81
C GLU A 157 -27.98 22.02 6.76
N PHE A 158 -27.24 22.08 5.68
CA PHE A 158 -26.12 21.18 5.38
C PHE A 158 -25.10 21.11 6.52
N GLU A 159 -24.60 22.26 6.98
CA GLU A 159 -23.58 22.31 8.01
C GLU A 159 -24.07 21.79 9.35
N ASP A 160 -25.33 22.02 9.68
CA ASP A 160 -25.92 21.58 10.93
C ASP A 160 -26.17 20.07 10.98
N VAL A 161 -26.52 19.46 9.84
CA VAL A 161 -26.89 18.05 9.73
C VAL A 161 -25.69 17.17 9.44
N VAL A 162 -24.77 17.62 8.60
CA VAL A 162 -23.70 16.78 8.06
C VAL A 162 -22.43 16.83 8.91
N TYR A 163 -22.05 18.03 9.38
CA TYR A 163 -20.79 18.17 10.11
C TYR A 163 -20.85 17.65 11.53
N THR A 164 -19.77 16.99 11.92
CA THR A 164 -19.60 16.41 13.25
C THR A 164 -19.49 17.53 14.29
N LYS A 165 -20.34 17.47 15.30
CA LYS A 165 -20.32 18.36 16.47
C LYS A 165 -19.93 17.57 17.72
N PRO A 166 -19.24 18.19 18.69
CA PRO A 166 -18.95 17.53 19.95
C PRO A 166 -20.26 17.24 20.72
N PHE A 167 -20.41 16.03 21.21
CA PHE A 167 -21.52 15.65 22.06
C PHE A 167 -21.17 15.85 23.54
N ASP A 168 -22.16 16.10 24.39
CA ASP A 168 -21.95 16.38 25.81
C ASP A 168 -21.94 15.08 26.63
N MET A 169 -20.87 14.85 27.40
CA MET A 169 -20.70 13.74 28.34
C MET A 169 -20.71 14.17 29.81
N SER A 170 -21.06 15.41 30.10
CA SER A 170 -21.04 15.94 31.47
C SER A 170 -22.05 15.26 32.42
N GLN A 171 -22.97 14.43 31.91
CA GLN A 171 -23.85 13.61 32.71
C GLN A 171 -23.16 12.45 33.43
N TYR A 172 -21.97 12.04 32.99
CA TYR A 172 -21.19 10.98 33.62
C TYR A 172 -20.30 11.56 34.73
N LYS A 173 -20.07 10.81 35.80
CA LYS A 173 -19.17 11.20 36.89
C LYS A 173 -17.70 11.25 36.44
N LYS A 174 -17.35 10.32 35.59
CA LYS A 174 -16.00 10.20 35.02
C LYS A 174 -16.08 9.64 33.59
N ILE A 175 -15.03 9.92 32.82
CA ILE A 175 -14.85 9.36 31.47
C ILE A 175 -13.53 8.59 31.47
N VAL A 176 -13.58 7.31 31.19
CA VAL A 176 -12.42 6.41 31.12
C VAL A 176 -12.05 6.15 29.66
N HIS A 177 -10.81 6.44 29.32
CA HIS A 177 -10.22 6.10 28.03
C HIS A 177 -9.34 4.88 28.19
N ILE A 178 -9.42 3.93 27.28
CA ILE A 178 -8.68 2.67 27.34
C ILE A 178 -7.84 2.59 26.06
N GLY A 179 -6.52 2.44 26.22
CA GLY A 179 -5.54 2.29 25.14
C GLY A 179 -5.64 0.98 24.41
N ASP A 180 -4.66 0.70 23.56
CA ASP A 180 -4.57 -0.48 22.71
C ASP A 180 -4.53 -1.76 23.56
N ILE A 181 -5.41 -2.72 23.26
CA ILE A 181 -5.63 -3.92 24.08
C ILE A 181 -4.89 -5.14 23.50
N HIS A 182 -4.88 -5.27 22.18
CA HIS A 182 -4.20 -6.35 21.48
C HIS A 182 -4.38 -7.74 22.07
N GLY A 183 -5.64 -8.13 22.38
CA GLY A 183 -5.94 -9.47 22.92
C GLY A 183 -5.44 -9.72 24.35
N CYS A 184 -4.99 -8.71 25.10
CA CYS A 184 -4.57 -8.84 26.50
C CYS A 184 -5.78 -8.70 27.44
N TYR A 185 -6.67 -9.71 27.40
CA TYR A 185 -7.95 -9.71 28.12
C TYR A 185 -7.81 -9.54 29.64
N ASP A 186 -6.82 -10.21 30.26
CA ASP A 186 -6.63 -10.15 31.71
C ASP A 186 -6.30 -8.73 32.16
N LYS A 187 -5.50 -7.99 31.38
CA LYS A 187 -5.18 -6.59 31.69
C LYS A 187 -6.36 -5.66 31.49
N LEU A 188 -7.21 -5.95 30.49
CA LEU A 188 -8.47 -5.25 30.33
C LEU A 188 -9.39 -5.46 31.54
N MET A 189 -9.45 -6.67 32.09
CA MET A 189 -10.24 -6.95 33.30
C MET A 189 -9.64 -6.32 34.56
N GLU A 190 -8.32 -6.23 34.68
CA GLU A 190 -7.66 -5.46 35.73
C GLU A 190 -8.02 -3.96 35.64
N ALA A 191 -8.08 -3.41 34.45
CA ALA A 191 -8.47 -2.02 34.22
C ALA A 191 -9.97 -1.76 34.47
N LEU A 192 -10.81 -2.78 34.35
CA LEU A 192 -12.26 -2.73 34.50
C LEU A 192 -12.76 -3.72 35.58
N PRO A 193 -12.31 -3.61 36.84
CA PRO A 193 -12.60 -4.61 37.89
C PRO A 193 -14.09 -4.73 38.20
N ASN A 194 -14.88 -3.67 37.99
CA ASN A 194 -16.33 -3.63 38.18
C ASN A 194 -17.11 -3.78 36.85
N GLY A 195 -16.41 -4.04 35.74
CA GLY A 195 -16.99 -4.00 34.40
C GLY A 195 -17.41 -2.60 33.97
N ILE A 196 -18.52 -2.47 33.25
CA ILE A 196 -19.03 -1.19 32.72
C ILE A 196 -20.09 -0.63 33.66
N GLU A 197 -19.74 0.41 34.41
CA GLU A 197 -20.60 1.13 35.36
C GLU A 197 -21.50 2.13 34.61
N ASP A 198 -22.74 2.30 35.01
CA ASP A 198 -23.73 3.11 34.27
C ASP A 198 -23.50 4.64 34.40
N ASP A 199 -22.84 5.08 35.46
CA ASP A 199 -22.53 6.50 35.71
C ASP A 199 -21.17 6.93 35.18
N THR A 200 -20.48 6.07 34.47
CA THR A 200 -19.15 6.26 33.87
C THR A 200 -19.24 6.12 32.36
N GLY A 201 -18.65 7.08 31.63
CA GLY A 201 -18.47 6.99 30.19
C GLY A 201 -17.17 6.24 29.84
N TYR A 202 -17.19 5.41 28.80
CA TYR A 202 -16.03 4.63 28.37
C TYR A 202 -15.72 4.88 26.90
N ILE A 203 -14.45 5.15 26.59
CA ILE A 203 -13.94 5.33 25.23
C ILE A 203 -12.76 4.39 25.02
N PHE A 204 -12.94 3.40 24.17
CA PHE A 204 -11.91 2.44 23.77
C PHE A 204 -11.26 2.93 22.50
N LEU A 205 -9.91 3.01 22.44
CA LEU A 205 -9.19 3.68 21.37
C LEU A 205 -8.90 2.82 20.13
N GLY A 206 -9.29 1.54 20.13
CA GLY A 206 -9.05 0.61 19.01
C GLY A 206 -8.03 -0.46 19.30
N ASP A 207 -7.64 -1.20 18.28
CA ASP A 207 -6.67 -2.31 18.31
C ASP A 207 -7.00 -3.34 19.40
N TYR A 208 -8.17 -3.93 19.27
CA TYR A 208 -8.73 -4.87 20.27
C TYR A 208 -8.14 -6.27 20.17
N CYS A 209 -7.80 -6.71 18.97
CA CYS A 209 -7.33 -8.05 18.67
C CYS A 209 -5.93 -8.06 18.05
N ASP A 210 -5.44 -9.26 17.76
CA ASP A 210 -4.12 -9.58 17.27
C ASP A 210 -3.02 -9.45 18.34
N ARG A 211 -1.89 -10.07 18.11
CA ARG A 211 -0.66 -10.09 18.92
C ARG A 211 -0.77 -10.80 20.26
N GLY A 212 -1.68 -10.40 21.12
CA GLY A 212 -1.85 -10.97 22.46
C GLY A 212 -2.60 -12.32 22.48
N PRO A 213 -2.69 -12.95 23.66
CA PRO A 213 -3.12 -14.36 23.78
C PRO A 213 -4.62 -14.58 23.64
N ASP A 214 -5.48 -13.63 23.99
CA ASP A 214 -6.90 -13.82 24.22
C ASP A 214 -7.81 -12.90 23.37
N SER A 215 -7.50 -12.77 22.08
CA SER A 215 -8.27 -11.92 21.15
C SER A 215 -9.77 -12.27 21.15
N ALA A 216 -10.11 -13.56 21.21
CA ALA A 216 -11.51 -13.97 21.23
C ALA A 216 -12.25 -13.49 22.50
N LYS A 217 -11.63 -13.58 23.68
CA LYS A 217 -12.26 -13.10 24.93
C LYS A 217 -12.48 -11.58 24.91
N VAL A 218 -11.53 -10.82 24.33
CA VAL A 218 -11.72 -9.37 24.15
C VAL A 218 -12.91 -9.09 23.23
N ILE A 219 -13.01 -9.79 22.11
CA ILE A 219 -14.15 -9.60 21.18
C ILE A 219 -15.49 -10.02 21.83
N GLU A 220 -15.54 -11.12 22.61
CA GLU A 220 -16.73 -11.52 23.37
C GLU A 220 -17.14 -10.44 24.37
N PHE A 221 -16.18 -9.88 25.11
CA PHE A 221 -16.42 -8.77 26.01
C PHE A 221 -17.01 -7.56 25.26
N LEU A 222 -16.41 -7.15 24.16
CA LEU A 222 -16.91 -6.04 23.36
C LEU A 222 -18.32 -6.31 22.82
N LEU A 223 -18.61 -7.54 22.40
CA LEU A 223 -19.97 -7.95 21.97
C LEU A 223 -20.98 -7.86 23.11
N SER A 224 -20.56 -7.94 24.36
CA SER A 224 -21.45 -7.78 25.52
C SER A 224 -21.78 -6.32 25.87
N ILE A 225 -20.90 -5.38 25.45
CA ILE A 225 -20.97 -3.98 25.90
C ILE A 225 -21.28 -2.95 24.80
N TYR A 226 -21.04 -3.26 23.52
CA TYR A 226 -21.06 -2.27 22.42
C TYR A 226 -22.42 -1.56 22.21
N LYS A 227 -23.50 -2.07 22.78
CA LYS A 227 -24.84 -1.48 22.73
C LYS A 227 -25.13 -0.53 23.90
N LYS A 228 -24.26 -0.51 24.91
CA LYS A 228 -24.45 0.37 26.06
C LYS A 228 -24.27 1.85 25.64
N PRO A 229 -25.16 2.76 26.12
CA PRO A 229 -25.12 4.18 25.66
C PRO A 229 -23.88 4.94 26.14
N ASN A 230 -23.26 4.46 27.22
CA ASN A 230 -22.06 5.04 27.82
C ASN A 230 -20.75 4.43 27.29
N VAL A 231 -20.80 3.58 26.25
CA VAL A 231 -19.62 2.94 25.63
C VAL A 231 -19.44 3.45 24.21
N CYS A 232 -18.26 3.96 23.93
CA CYS A 232 -17.80 4.34 22.58
C CYS A 232 -16.58 3.49 22.20
N LEU A 233 -16.68 2.75 21.11
CA LEU A 233 -15.59 1.96 20.54
C LEU A 233 -15.03 2.70 19.32
N LEU A 234 -13.73 2.98 19.31
CA LEU A 234 -13.05 3.48 18.11
C LEU A 234 -12.54 2.31 17.27
N GLU A 235 -12.39 2.54 15.98
CA GLU A 235 -11.76 1.64 15.03
C GLU A 235 -10.26 1.86 15.06
N GLY A 236 -9.47 0.82 15.33
CA GLY A 236 -8.03 0.80 15.11
C GLY A 236 -7.66 0.20 13.76
N ASN A 237 -6.38 0.15 13.45
CA ASN A 237 -5.92 -0.38 12.16
C ASN A 237 -6.02 -1.94 12.10
N HIS A 238 -6.07 -2.64 13.23
CA HIS A 238 -6.24 -4.10 13.29
C HIS A 238 -7.67 -4.55 13.00
N GLU A 239 -8.68 -3.76 13.32
CA GLU A 239 -10.08 -4.11 13.11
C GLU A 239 -10.48 -4.33 11.65
N ARG A 240 -9.69 -3.83 10.67
CA ARG A 240 -9.89 -4.14 9.25
C ARG A 240 -9.81 -5.65 8.94
N HIS A 241 -8.98 -6.38 9.69
CA HIS A 241 -8.81 -7.82 9.53
C HIS A 241 -10.01 -8.58 10.08
N LEU A 242 -10.52 -8.13 11.23
CA LEU A 242 -11.76 -8.61 11.82
C LEU A 242 -12.96 -8.38 10.87
N TRP A 243 -13.03 -7.20 10.26
CA TRP A 243 -14.04 -6.87 9.25
C TRP A 243 -13.92 -7.75 7.99
N ALA A 244 -12.71 -7.98 7.49
CA ALA A 244 -12.48 -8.84 6.33
C ALA A 244 -13.00 -10.26 6.60
N TRP A 245 -12.59 -10.88 7.71
CA TRP A 245 -13.08 -12.19 8.12
C TRP A 245 -14.60 -12.26 8.27
N ALA A 246 -15.19 -11.27 8.91
CA ALA A 246 -16.63 -11.22 9.12
C ALA A 246 -17.45 -11.09 7.82
N ASN A 247 -16.83 -10.60 6.74
CA ASN A 247 -17.46 -10.47 5.42
C ASN A 247 -16.95 -11.50 4.40
N ASP A 248 -16.37 -12.61 4.86
CA ASP A 248 -15.84 -13.69 4.02
C ASP A 248 -14.77 -13.22 3.02
N LYS A 249 -14.05 -12.12 3.36
CA LYS A 249 -12.89 -11.65 2.65
C LYS A 249 -11.62 -12.18 3.30
N VAL A 250 -10.58 -12.41 2.50
CA VAL A 250 -9.28 -12.85 3.04
C VAL A 250 -8.65 -11.70 3.81
N SER A 251 -8.28 -11.94 5.07
CA SER A 251 -7.43 -11.04 5.82
C SER A 251 -6.01 -11.08 5.25
N ARG A 252 -5.36 -9.91 5.18
CA ARG A 252 -3.98 -9.80 4.70
C ARG A 252 -2.96 -9.93 5.84
N SER A 253 -3.41 -10.06 7.08
CA SER A 253 -2.57 -10.23 8.25
C SER A 253 -2.34 -11.71 8.54
N LYS A 254 -1.08 -12.16 8.51
CA LYS A 254 -0.71 -13.49 8.97
C LYS A 254 -1.02 -13.67 10.44
N GLU A 255 -0.78 -12.64 11.24
CA GLU A 255 -1.12 -12.61 12.68
C GLU A 255 -2.60 -12.91 12.90
N PHE A 256 -3.47 -12.20 12.19
CA PHE A 256 -4.90 -12.43 12.26
C PHE A 256 -5.29 -13.85 11.82
N GLU A 257 -4.81 -14.29 10.64
CA GLU A 257 -5.20 -15.56 10.04
C GLU A 257 -4.73 -16.78 10.87
N TYR A 258 -3.52 -16.71 11.44
CA TYR A 258 -2.92 -17.85 12.15
C TYR A 258 -3.16 -17.82 13.67
N LYS A 259 -3.39 -16.67 14.30
CA LYS A 259 -3.57 -16.55 15.73
C LYS A 259 -4.98 -16.10 16.12
N THR A 260 -5.46 -14.98 15.59
CA THR A 260 -6.75 -14.40 16.00
C THR A 260 -7.93 -15.17 15.45
N ARG A 261 -7.95 -15.45 14.14
CA ARG A 261 -9.05 -16.18 13.49
C ARG A 261 -9.35 -17.55 14.12
N PRO A 262 -8.36 -18.42 14.38
CA PRO A 262 -8.61 -19.70 15.04
C PRO A 262 -9.25 -19.55 16.44
N GLN A 263 -8.86 -18.51 17.20
CA GLN A 263 -9.47 -18.20 18.48
C GLN A 263 -10.95 -17.83 18.33
N LEU A 264 -11.28 -16.95 17.36
CA LEU A 264 -12.66 -16.51 17.09
C LEU A 264 -13.54 -17.70 16.66
N GLU A 265 -13.02 -18.57 15.79
CA GLU A 265 -13.73 -19.76 15.30
C GLU A 265 -13.93 -20.80 16.42
N THR A 266 -12.92 -21.04 17.26
CA THR A 266 -12.99 -21.94 18.42
C THR A 266 -13.96 -21.44 19.48
N ALA A 267 -13.99 -20.14 19.73
CA ALA A 267 -14.96 -19.52 20.66
C ALA A 267 -16.40 -19.47 20.07
N GLY A 268 -16.59 -19.83 18.81
CA GLY A 268 -17.90 -19.84 18.16
C GLY A 268 -18.47 -18.45 17.88
N ILE A 269 -17.61 -17.42 17.79
CA ILE A 269 -18.02 -16.04 17.53
C ILE A 269 -18.66 -15.95 16.13
N GLN A 270 -19.87 -15.42 16.07
CA GLN A 270 -20.62 -15.36 14.83
C GLN A 270 -20.21 -14.15 13.98
N LYS A 271 -19.85 -14.36 12.72
CA LYS A 271 -19.51 -13.30 11.77
C LYS A 271 -20.54 -12.18 11.69
N LYS A 272 -21.82 -12.53 11.83
CA LYS A 272 -22.91 -11.56 11.81
C LYS A 272 -22.82 -10.57 12.99
N ASP A 273 -22.46 -11.05 14.19
CA ASP A 273 -22.38 -10.23 15.40
C ASP A 273 -21.15 -9.32 15.32
N VAL A 274 -20.06 -9.81 14.77
CA VAL A 274 -18.86 -9.02 14.47
C VAL A 274 -19.16 -7.93 13.44
N ARG A 275 -19.96 -8.20 12.40
CA ARG A 275 -20.38 -7.15 11.45
C ARG A 275 -21.21 -6.05 12.14
N GLU A 276 -22.06 -6.42 13.09
CA GLU A 276 -22.84 -5.45 13.85
C GLU A 276 -21.95 -4.63 14.79
N LEU A 277 -21.04 -5.29 15.52
CA LEU A 277 -20.03 -4.65 16.36
C LEU A 277 -19.21 -3.62 15.56
N TYR A 278 -18.61 -4.05 14.44
CA TYR A 278 -17.77 -3.21 13.61
C TYR A 278 -18.54 -2.00 13.05
N ARG A 279 -19.81 -2.14 12.71
CA ARG A 279 -20.66 -1.03 12.25
C ARG A 279 -20.88 0.04 13.33
N ARG A 280 -20.74 -0.30 14.60
CA ARG A 280 -20.86 0.61 15.73
C ARG A 280 -19.55 1.33 16.06
N MET A 281 -18.41 0.81 15.63
CA MET A 281 -17.11 1.46 15.81
C MET A 281 -17.06 2.79 15.05
N ARG A 282 -16.47 3.80 15.68
CA ARG A 282 -16.32 5.15 15.13
C ARG A 282 -14.87 5.40 14.75
N GLN A 283 -14.62 6.34 13.84
CA GLN A 283 -13.25 6.75 13.48
C GLN A 283 -12.66 7.74 14.49
N CYS A 284 -13.53 8.51 15.14
CA CYS A 284 -13.17 9.40 16.24
C CYS A 284 -14.34 9.55 17.21
N SER A 285 -14.04 10.05 18.40
CA SER A 285 -14.99 10.54 19.38
C SER A 285 -14.63 11.96 19.73
N TRP A 286 -15.51 12.92 19.48
CA TRP A 286 -15.33 14.31 19.86
C TRP A 286 -16.43 14.71 20.81
N TYR A 287 -16.06 15.07 22.07
CA TYR A 287 -17.03 15.33 23.11
C TYR A 287 -16.65 16.53 23.98
N LYS A 288 -17.63 17.03 24.72
CA LYS A 288 -17.47 18.02 25.80
C LYS A 288 -17.62 17.34 27.14
N TYR A 289 -16.82 17.77 28.10
CA TYR A 289 -16.92 17.33 29.48
C TYR A 289 -16.60 18.50 30.42
N HIS A 290 -17.61 19.03 31.10
CA HIS A 290 -17.50 20.16 32.03
C HIS A 290 -16.65 21.33 31.49
N GLY A 291 -16.95 21.81 30.27
CA GLY A 291 -16.29 22.93 29.63
C GLY A 291 -14.97 22.61 28.91
N ARG A 292 -14.49 21.36 28.96
CA ARG A 292 -13.35 20.89 28.18
C ARG A 292 -13.82 20.15 26.94
N HIS A 293 -13.09 20.29 25.86
CA HIS A 293 -13.27 19.49 24.67
C HIS A 293 -12.23 18.34 24.66
N VAL A 294 -12.63 17.18 24.20
CA VAL A 294 -11.74 16.02 24.07
C VAL A 294 -11.97 15.39 22.70
N LEU A 295 -10.91 15.27 21.93
CA LEU A 295 -10.87 14.54 20.67
C LEU A 295 -10.14 13.23 20.89
N CYS A 296 -10.83 12.13 20.65
CA CYS A 296 -10.23 10.78 20.67
C CYS A 296 -10.17 10.22 19.27
N THR A 297 -8.99 9.78 18.85
CA THR A 297 -8.74 9.03 17.61
C THR A 297 -7.84 7.86 17.95
N HIS A 298 -7.73 6.88 17.04
CA HIS A 298 -6.82 5.76 17.31
C HIS A 298 -5.35 6.21 17.31
N ALA A 299 -4.91 7.02 16.33
CA ALA A 299 -3.49 7.29 16.09
C ALA A 299 -3.03 8.76 16.28
N GLY A 300 -3.91 9.63 16.80
CA GLY A 300 -3.61 11.06 16.97
C GLY A 300 -3.58 11.87 15.67
N LEU A 301 -3.82 13.18 15.81
CA LEU A 301 -3.82 14.13 14.71
C LEU A 301 -2.86 15.28 14.99
N SER A 302 -2.42 15.96 13.93
CA SER A 302 -1.80 17.29 13.99
C SER A 302 -2.86 18.38 13.87
N ASP A 303 -2.43 19.64 13.76
CA ASP A 303 -3.29 20.76 13.42
C ASP A 303 -4.00 20.49 12.07
N PHE A 304 -5.32 20.58 12.08
CA PHE A 304 -6.16 20.47 10.89
C PHE A 304 -6.96 21.75 10.60
N SER A 305 -6.57 22.88 11.17
CA SER A 305 -7.23 24.18 10.99
C SER A 305 -7.30 24.61 9.53
N LEU A 306 -6.29 24.25 8.72
CA LEU A 306 -6.29 24.50 7.28
C LEU A 306 -7.42 23.78 6.53
N LEU A 307 -7.97 22.70 7.07
CA LEU A 307 -9.13 22.02 6.53
C LEU A 307 -10.46 22.60 7.02
N GLY A 308 -10.41 23.44 8.06
CA GLY A 308 -11.54 24.11 8.67
C GLY A 308 -12.48 23.22 9.49
N ARG A 309 -12.46 21.89 9.31
CA ARG A 309 -13.38 20.95 9.96
C ARG A 309 -12.79 19.55 10.09
N LEU A 310 -13.15 18.87 11.19
CA LEU A 310 -12.73 17.49 11.46
C LEU A 310 -13.23 16.50 10.39
N ASP A 311 -14.40 16.73 9.79
CA ASP A 311 -14.97 15.86 8.77
C ASP A 311 -14.13 15.79 7.49
N PHE A 312 -13.30 16.78 7.22
CA PHE A 312 -12.40 16.80 6.07
C PHE A 312 -11.11 15.99 6.28
N VAL A 313 -10.80 15.63 7.54
CA VAL A 313 -9.69 14.72 7.83
C VAL A 313 -10.06 13.31 7.38
N ALA A 314 -9.29 12.73 6.50
CA ALA A 314 -9.50 11.36 6.04
C ALA A 314 -9.43 10.38 7.21
N SER A 315 -10.37 9.43 7.28
CA SER A 315 -10.38 8.47 8.39
C SER A 315 -9.12 7.60 8.43
N TYR A 316 -8.44 7.42 7.31
CA TYR A 316 -7.12 6.80 7.26
C TYR A 316 -6.13 7.48 8.23
N GLN A 317 -6.11 8.83 8.27
CA GLN A 317 -5.22 9.57 9.18
C GLN A 317 -5.62 9.44 10.65
N MET A 318 -6.89 9.21 10.94
CA MET A 318 -7.37 8.94 12.31
C MET A 318 -6.93 7.55 12.80
N LEU A 319 -6.75 6.58 11.88
CA LEU A 319 -6.42 5.18 12.19
C LEU A 319 -4.91 4.89 12.14
N TYR A 320 -4.17 5.57 11.25
CA TYR A 320 -2.74 5.31 11.04
C TYR A 320 -1.85 6.48 11.46
N GLY A 321 -2.47 7.61 11.81
CA GLY A 321 -1.79 8.85 12.17
C GLY A 321 -1.45 9.73 10.97
N VAL A 322 -1.00 10.93 11.26
CA VAL A 322 -0.52 11.93 10.30
C VAL A 322 0.99 11.77 10.15
N GLY A 323 1.48 11.77 8.91
CA GLY A 323 2.90 11.55 8.63
C GLY A 323 3.33 10.11 8.83
N LYS A 324 4.58 9.88 9.22
CA LYS A 324 5.14 8.57 9.56
C LYS A 324 4.85 8.23 11.04
N TYR A 325 5.13 6.99 11.43
CA TYR A 325 4.89 6.52 12.81
C TYR A 325 5.64 7.38 13.85
N GLU A 326 6.89 7.71 13.58
CA GLU A 326 7.78 8.51 14.40
C GLU A 326 7.43 10.01 14.49
N ASP A 327 6.59 10.54 13.58
CA ASP A 327 6.15 11.95 13.61
C ASP A 327 5.18 12.29 14.76
N VAL A 328 4.93 11.37 15.68
CA VAL A 328 3.92 11.53 16.74
C VAL A 328 4.15 12.77 17.61
N GLU A 329 5.38 13.02 18.05
CA GLU A 329 5.71 14.24 18.83
C GLU A 329 5.50 15.52 18.04
N ARG A 330 5.84 15.53 16.75
CA ARG A 330 5.64 16.67 15.86
C ARG A 330 4.17 16.95 15.66
N CYS A 331 3.35 15.89 15.51
CA CYS A 331 1.90 16.02 15.40
C CYS A 331 1.29 16.58 16.69
N ALA A 332 1.71 16.06 17.85
CA ALA A 332 1.26 16.53 19.15
C ALA A 332 1.59 18.01 19.38
N LYS A 333 2.82 18.43 19.08
CA LYS A 333 3.23 19.84 19.15
C LYS A 333 2.42 20.74 18.23
N SER A 334 2.09 20.25 17.03
CA SER A 334 1.24 20.98 16.08
C SER A 334 -0.19 21.11 16.59
N PHE A 335 -0.74 20.07 17.22
CA PHE A 335 -2.08 20.09 17.80
C PHE A 335 -2.20 21.05 18.99
N ASP A 336 -1.19 21.12 19.86
CA ASP A 336 -1.16 22.01 21.02
C ASP A 336 -1.29 23.50 20.64
N CYS A 337 -0.79 23.87 19.47
CA CYS A 337 -0.88 25.26 18.97
C CYS A 337 -2.29 25.63 18.48
N MET A 338 -3.21 24.67 18.35
CA MET A 338 -4.47 24.84 17.64
C MET A 338 -5.65 25.21 18.53
N TYR A 339 -5.74 24.61 19.73
CA TYR A 339 -6.95 24.68 20.55
C TYR A 339 -6.64 24.93 22.03
N GLU A 340 -6.96 26.10 22.52
CA GLU A 340 -7.07 26.32 23.97
C GLU A 340 -8.19 25.43 24.56
N PHE A 341 -7.90 24.76 25.69
CA PHE A 341 -8.85 23.90 26.42
C PHE A 341 -9.35 22.64 25.69
N THR A 342 -8.65 22.19 24.66
CA THR A 342 -8.96 20.92 23.96
C THR A 342 -7.87 19.91 24.22
N TYR A 343 -8.26 18.71 24.65
CA TYR A 343 -7.37 17.56 24.79
C TYR A 343 -7.52 16.62 23.60
N GLN A 344 -6.43 15.96 23.25
CA GLN A 344 -6.49 14.80 22.35
C GLN A 344 -6.00 13.55 23.08
N VAL A 345 -6.75 12.44 22.94
CA VAL A 345 -6.42 11.13 23.51
C VAL A 345 -6.33 10.11 22.40
N PHE A 346 -5.21 9.37 22.33
CA PHE A 346 -4.96 8.42 21.25
C PHE A 346 -4.08 7.26 21.69
N GLY A 347 -3.98 6.20 20.88
CA GLY A 347 -3.13 5.02 21.04
C GLY A 347 -2.14 4.87 19.87
N HIS A 348 -1.92 3.65 19.42
CA HIS A 348 -1.22 3.24 18.19
C HIS A 348 0.26 3.66 18.09
N ARG A 349 0.64 4.86 18.52
CA ARG A 349 1.95 5.46 18.20
C ARG A 349 2.70 5.83 19.48
N ASN A 350 3.72 5.02 19.80
CA ASN A 350 4.63 5.30 20.90
C ASN A 350 6.00 4.72 20.57
N GLU A 351 6.89 5.54 20.02
CA GLU A 351 8.21 5.12 19.57
C GLU A 351 9.15 4.75 20.73
N THR A 352 9.09 5.50 21.81
CA THR A 352 10.02 5.33 22.96
C THR A 352 9.59 4.27 23.96
N GLY A 353 8.33 3.82 23.92
CA GLY A 353 7.75 2.93 24.92
C GLY A 353 7.55 3.59 26.28
N GLU A 354 8.11 4.79 26.52
CA GLU A 354 7.95 5.54 27.74
C GLU A 354 6.52 6.04 27.92
N MET A 355 6.14 6.34 29.15
CA MET A 355 4.84 6.89 29.48
C MET A 355 4.73 8.33 28.99
N LEU A 356 4.26 8.49 27.74
CA LEU A 356 4.06 9.80 27.11
C LEU A 356 2.80 10.48 27.65
N THR A 357 2.78 10.75 28.94
CA THR A 357 1.68 11.50 29.59
C THR A 357 1.75 12.99 29.32
N LYS A 358 2.82 13.48 28.67
CA LYS A 358 3.03 14.88 28.33
C LYS A 358 3.76 15.05 27.00
N MET A 359 3.09 14.72 25.94
CA MET A 359 3.43 15.33 24.65
C MET A 359 2.72 16.68 24.57
N GLY A 360 3.25 17.72 25.26
CA GLY A 360 2.50 18.94 25.49
C GLY A 360 1.38 18.75 26.54
N ASP A 361 0.79 19.84 27.04
CA ASP A 361 -0.22 19.79 28.10
C ASP A 361 -1.58 19.26 27.64
N ALA A 362 -1.80 19.10 26.33
CA ALA A 362 -3.10 18.72 25.73
C ALA A 362 -3.12 17.35 25.05
N ASN A 363 -2.00 16.67 24.88
CA ASN A 363 -1.91 15.39 24.18
C ASN A 363 -1.64 14.21 25.13
N ILE A 364 -2.41 13.13 24.97
CA ILE A 364 -2.36 11.95 25.83
C ILE A 364 -2.26 10.72 24.94
N CYS A 365 -1.11 10.07 24.97
CA CYS A 365 -0.86 8.82 24.27
C CYS A 365 -1.00 7.63 25.23
N LEU A 366 -1.94 6.73 24.93
CA LEU A 366 -2.21 5.52 25.73
C LEU A 366 -1.67 4.23 25.10
N GLU A 367 -0.82 4.32 24.06
CA GLU A 367 -0.09 3.16 23.56
C GLU A 367 1.01 2.76 24.55
N GLY A 368 0.90 1.59 25.13
CA GLY A 368 1.81 1.08 26.16
C GLY A 368 2.49 -0.23 25.78
N GLY A 369 2.26 -0.80 24.60
CA GLY A 369 2.88 -2.07 24.16
C GLY A 369 2.50 -3.25 25.06
N VAL A 370 1.26 -3.30 25.52
CA VAL A 370 0.80 -4.31 26.50
C VAL A 370 1.08 -5.74 26.07
N GLU A 371 1.03 -6.02 24.77
CA GLU A 371 1.30 -7.34 24.19
C GLU A 371 2.78 -7.71 24.08
N ARG A 372 3.67 -6.72 24.31
CA ARG A 372 5.14 -6.88 24.16
C ARG A 372 5.88 -6.80 25.51
N GLY A 373 5.16 -6.96 26.62
CA GLY A 373 5.74 -6.85 27.95
C GLY A 373 5.66 -5.45 28.57
N GLY A 374 4.99 -4.52 27.89
CA GLY A 374 4.64 -3.20 28.39
C GLY A 374 3.41 -3.20 29.29
N GLU A 375 2.52 -2.26 29.11
CA GLU A 375 1.36 -2.05 30.00
C GLU A 375 0.10 -1.63 29.24
N LEU A 376 -1.08 -2.02 29.71
CA LEU A 376 -2.33 -1.37 29.29
C LEU A 376 -2.45 -0.05 30.02
N ARG A 377 -2.66 1.03 29.28
CA ARG A 377 -2.79 2.39 29.82
C ARG A 377 -4.23 2.86 29.76
N THR A 378 -4.65 3.55 30.81
CA THR A 378 -5.95 4.22 30.85
C THR A 378 -5.79 5.67 31.29
N ALA A 379 -6.70 6.54 30.81
CA ALA A 379 -6.80 7.91 31.26
C ALA A 379 -8.24 8.21 31.70
N THR A 380 -8.40 8.68 32.91
CA THR A 380 -9.70 8.99 33.50
C THR A 380 -9.86 10.49 33.67
N PHE A 381 -10.86 11.08 33.02
CA PHE A 381 -11.34 12.43 33.31
C PHE A 381 -12.38 12.37 34.41
N GLU A 382 -12.16 13.09 35.48
CA GLU A 382 -13.13 13.21 36.58
C GLU A 382 -13.22 14.67 37.06
N THR A 383 -14.36 15.07 37.60
CA THR A 383 -14.56 16.34 38.23
C THR A 383 -14.62 16.18 39.75
N GLY A 384 -13.91 17.06 40.48
CA GLY A 384 -14.20 17.29 41.88
C GLY A 384 -15.39 18.25 42.02
N GLU A 385 -16.01 18.31 43.22
CA GLU A 385 -17.21 19.14 43.47
C GLU A 385 -17.09 20.62 43.09
N PHE A 386 -15.85 21.16 42.97
CA PHE A 386 -15.61 22.58 42.66
C PHE A 386 -14.38 22.81 41.79
N SER A 387 -13.86 21.81 41.10
CA SER A 387 -12.63 21.91 40.32
C SER A 387 -12.87 21.60 38.83
N PRO A 388 -12.15 22.23 37.91
CA PRO A 388 -12.17 21.79 36.53
C PRO A 388 -11.79 20.30 36.41
N PRO A 389 -12.22 19.61 35.33
CA PRO A 389 -11.87 18.22 35.14
C PRO A 389 -10.36 18.00 35.23
N THR A 390 -9.96 16.99 36.00
CA THR A 390 -8.57 16.52 36.11
C THR A 390 -8.42 15.19 35.40
N MET A 391 -7.23 14.91 34.91
CA MET A 391 -6.92 13.65 34.29
C MET A 391 -6.03 12.84 35.21
N LYS A 392 -6.44 11.57 35.45
CA LYS A 392 -5.66 10.54 36.14
C LYS A 392 -5.25 9.48 35.14
N PHE A 393 -4.08 8.93 35.37
CA PHE A 393 -3.50 7.86 34.54
C PHE A 393 -3.28 6.63 35.39
N ASP A 394 -3.72 5.49 34.88
CA ASP A 394 -3.45 4.19 35.48
C ASP A 394 -2.78 3.29 34.43
N CYS A 395 -1.84 2.48 34.92
CA CYS A 395 -1.06 1.55 34.12
C CYS A 395 -1.20 0.15 34.68
N TYR A 396 -1.44 -0.81 33.80
CA TYR A 396 -1.60 -2.22 34.16
C TYR A 396 -0.47 -3.02 33.48
N PRO A 397 0.67 -3.20 34.16
CA PRO A 397 1.84 -3.87 33.61
C PRO A 397 1.52 -5.31 33.18
N ASN A 398 2.02 -5.68 32.03
CA ASN A 398 1.95 -7.04 31.52
C ASN A 398 3.36 -7.57 31.21
N PRO A 399 4.22 -7.70 32.25
CA PRO A 399 5.58 -8.17 32.01
C PRO A 399 5.50 -9.53 31.35
N LEU A 400 6.27 -9.73 30.30
CA LEU A 400 6.50 -11.06 29.77
C LEU A 400 7.00 -11.92 30.95
N PRO A 401 6.46 -13.14 31.17
CA PRO A 401 6.92 -13.98 32.24
C PRO A 401 8.45 -14.06 32.13
N ASP A 402 9.13 -13.85 33.27
CA ASP A 402 10.59 -14.10 33.36
C ASP A 402 10.82 -15.45 32.70
N GLN A 403 11.55 -15.43 31.58
CA GLN A 403 11.88 -16.70 30.93
C GLN A 403 12.66 -17.48 31.97
N PRO A 404 12.10 -18.58 32.54
CA PRO A 404 12.96 -19.46 33.30
C PRO A 404 14.04 -19.87 32.31
N GLN A 405 15.29 -19.99 32.81
CA GLN A 405 16.32 -20.71 32.07
C GLN A 405 15.80 -22.14 31.88
N VAL A 406 14.92 -22.32 30.91
CA VAL A 406 14.37 -23.60 30.54
C VAL A 406 15.36 -24.19 29.55
N GLU A 407 15.93 -25.32 29.94
CA GLU A 407 16.33 -26.31 28.95
C GLU A 407 15.26 -26.37 27.88
N VAL A 408 15.63 -25.95 26.68
CA VAL A 408 14.75 -25.76 25.53
C VAL A 408 14.20 -27.10 25.12
N VAL A 409 12.93 -27.37 25.44
CA VAL A 409 12.16 -28.36 24.70
C VAL A 409 11.49 -27.62 23.54
N PRO A 410 11.73 -27.99 22.27
CA PRO A 410 11.36 -27.18 21.12
C PRO A 410 9.85 -27.24 20.86
N SER A 411 9.16 -26.09 20.99
CA SER A 411 7.89 -25.81 20.30
C SER A 411 8.23 -25.07 19.02
N GLU A 412 7.75 -25.53 17.88
CA GLU A 412 7.95 -25.09 16.48
C GLU A 412 8.94 -23.93 16.31
N GLU A 413 10.18 -24.32 15.98
CA GLU A 413 11.42 -23.59 15.96
C GLU A 413 11.31 -22.29 15.13
N SER A 414 11.61 -21.16 15.74
CA SER A 414 12.22 -20.05 14.98
C SER A 414 13.51 -20.62 14.36
N VAL A 415 13.50 -20.81 13.05
CA VAL A 415 14.65 -21.33 12.31
C VAL A 415 15.83 -20.39 12.56
N THR A 416 16.81 -20.81 13.34
CA THR A 416 18.01 -20.01 13.55
C THR A 416 18.87 -20.01 12.27
N ILE A 417 19.79 -19.05 12.15
CA ILE A 417 20.74 -19.03 11.02
C ILE A 417 21.55 -20.35 11.00
N HIS A 418 21.89 -20.86 12.16
CA HIS A 418 22.57 -22.17 12.30
C HIS A 418 21.72 -23.31 11.70
N ASP A 419 20.42 -23.37 12.02
CA ASP A 419 19.53 -24.42 11.52
C ASP A 419 19.29 -24.27 10.02
N LEU A 420 19.16 -23.02 9.52
CA LEU A 420 19.06 -22.74 8.09
C LEU A 420 20.30 -23.26 7.36
N VAL A 421 21.51 -22.99 7.86
CA VAL A 421 22.78 -23.47 7.29
C VAL A 421 22.83 -25.01 7.29
N ALA A 422 22.44 -25.65 8.40
CA ALA A 422 22.39 -27.10 8.50
C ALA A 422 21.44 -27.69 7.46
N LYS A 423 20.20 -27.20 7.39
CA LYS A 423 19.20 -27.65 6.39
C LYS A 423 19.66 -27.39 4.95
N MET A 424 20.33 -26.25 4.67
CA MET A 424 20.87 -25.95 3.35
C MET A 424 22.00 -26.90 2.94
N ARG A 425 22.87 -27.30 3.89
CA ARG A 425 23.95 -28.28 3.65
C ARG A 425 23.45 -29.70 3.37
N GLU A 426 22.35 -30.11 3.98
CA GLU A 426 21.69 -31.38 3.73
C GLU A 426 21.01 -31.46 2.35
N SER A 427 20.64 -30.27 1.79
CA SER A 427 19.90 -30.22 0.54
C SER A 427 20.76 -30.41 -0.69
N LYS A 428 20.51 -31.49 -1.46
CA LYS A 428 21.14 -31.72 -2.79
C LYS A 428 20.77 -30.66 -3.85
N LEU A 429 19.84 -29.77 -3.54
CA LEU A 429 19.37 -28.70 -4.43
C LEU A 429 20.08 -27.37 -4.18
N ILE A 430 20.90 -27.27 -3.14
CA ILE A 430 21.64 -26.06 -2.76
C ILE A 430 23.14 -26.37 -2.83
N GLN A 431 23.90 -25.38 -3.31
CA GLN A 431 25.34 -25.43 -3.39
C GLN A 431 25.93 -24.41 -2.44
N GLU A 432 26.81 -24.82 -1.52
CA GLU A 432 27.66 -23.98 -0.71
C GLU A 432 29.00 -23.73 -1.39
N LYS A 433 29.47 -22.47 -1.38
CA LYS A 433 30.85 -22.12 -1.70
C LYS A 433 31.44 -21.36 -0.52
N LYS A 434 32.63 -21.74 -0.09
CA LYS A 434 33.32 -21.15 1.08
C LYS A 434 34.34 -20.10 0.65
N PHE A 435 34.33 -18.98 1.35
CA PHE A 435 35.23 -17.83 1.18
C PHE A 435 35.70 -17.40 2.59
N SER A 436 36.82 -17.94 3.05
CA SER A 436 37.30 -17.71 4.44
C SER A 436 36.24 -18.11 5.47
N HIS A 437 35.75 -17.17 6.30
CA HIS A 437 34.71 -17.39 7.31
C HIS A 437 33.26 -17.30 6.73
N ILE A 438 33.13 -16.77 5.51
CA ILE A 438 31.83 -16.60 4.85
C ILE A 438 31.55 -17.77 3.89
N SER A 439 30.33 -18.28 3.92
CA SER A 439 29.81 -19.22 2.92
C SER A 439 28.69 -18.61 2.09
N SER A 440 28.73 -18.81 0.79
CA SER A 440 27.66 -18.42 -0.14
C SER A 440 26.75 -19.62 -0.42
N PHE A 441 25.45 -19.42 -0.27
CA PHE A 441 24.43 -20.44 -0.55
C PHE A 441 23.61 -20.07 -1.78
N ASN A 442 23.59 -20.96 -2.77
CA ASN A 442 22.85 -20.76 -4.01
C ASN A 442 22.16 -22.06 -4.44
N PHE A 443 20.98 -21.97 -5.03
CA PHE A 443 20.34 -23.13 -5.64
C PHE A 443 21.14 -23.66 -6.83
N THR A 444 21.13 -24.98 -7.02
CA THR A 444 21.86 -25.66 -8.10
C THR A 444 21.20 -25.44 -9.47
N ARG A 445 21.96 -25.63 -10.56
CA ARG A 445 21.40 -25.66 -11.92
C ARG A 445 20.29 -26.71 -12.07
N LYS A 446 20.38 -27.82 -11.33
CA LYS A 446 19.37 -28.87 -11.31
C LYS A 446 18.07 -28.40 -10.65
N ALA A 447 18.15 -27.72 -9.51
CA ALA A 447 16.98 -27.13 -8.87
C ALA A 447 16.24 -26.17 -9.81
N PHE A 448 17.00 -25.36 -10.56
CA PHE A 448 16.45 -24.43 -11.55
C PHE A 448 15.80 -25.15 -12.74
N ALA A 449 16.49 -26.10 -13.34
CA ALA A 449 16.00 -26.83 -14.52
C ALA A 449 14.75 -27.68 -14.21
N ASP A 450 14.76 -28.36 -13.06
CA ASP A 450 13.66 -29.23 -12.60
C ASP A 450 12.52 -28.41 -11.92
N LYS A 451 12.65 -27.07 -11.83
CA LYS A 451 11.70 -26.15 -11.14
C LYS A 451 11.39 -26.57 -9.70
N LYS A 452 12.39 -27.11 -8.98
CA LYS A 452 12.26 -27.60 -7.59
C LYS A 452 12.44 -26.45 -6.59
N TRP A 453 11.36 -25.73 -6.34
CA TRP A 453 11.32 -24.58 -5.45
C TRP A 453 10.61 -24.92 -4.14
N ASN A 454 11.24 -24.60 -3.02
CA ASN A 454 10.71 -24.62 -1.66
C ASN A 454 11.35 -23.46 -0.87
N ASP A 455 11.01 -23.30 0.40
CA ASP A 455 11.48 -22.20 1.23
C ASP A 455 13.01 -22.12 1.33
N LEU A 456 13.71 -23.26 1.32
CA LEU A 456 15.17 -23.26 1.35
C LEU A 456 15.78 -22.85 0.01
N THR A 457 15.26 -23.38 -1.11
CA THR A 457 15.81 -23.10 -2.43
C THR A 457 15.49 -21.69 -2.92
N THR A 458 14.40 -21.09 -2.46
CA THR A 458 14.06 -19.68 -2.74
C THR A 458 14.97 -18.71 -1.99
N LYS A 459 15.28 -18.99 -0.72
CA LYS A 459 16.23 -18.22 0.09
C LYS A 459 17.68 -18.39 -0.37
N ALA A 460 18.04 -19.54 -0.98
CA ALA A 460 19.39 -19.81 -1.47
C ALA A 460 19.68 -19.07 -2.79
N ARG A 461 19.70 -17.74 -2.74
CA ARG A 461 19.99 -16.86 -3.89
C ARG A 461 20.69 -15.57 -3.45
N GLY A 462 22.02 -15.55 -3.60
CA GLY A 462 22.81 -14.41 -3.14
C GLY A 462 22.79 -14.30 -1.61
N LEU A 463 22.85 -15.42 -0.91
CA LEU A 463 22.86 -15.47 0.54
C LEU A 463 24.28 -15.81 1.00
N PHE A 464 24.91 -14.88 1.74
CA PHE A 464 26.25 -15.00 2.28
C PHE A 464 26.19 -14.98 3.82
N ILE A 465 26.69 -16.03 4.44
CA ILE A 465 26.61 -16.24 5.89
C ILE A 465 28.01 -16.42 6.46
N ASP A 466 28.34 -15.66 7.48
CA ASP A 466 29.44 -16.01 8.40
C ASP A 466 28.99 -17.23 9.20
N THR A 467 29.51 -18.39 8.83
CA THR A 467 29.14 -19.66 9.43
C THR A 467 29.86 -19.95 10.74
N VAL A 468 30.76 -19.07 11.15
CA VAL A 468 31.44 -19.14 12.46
C VAL A 468 30.61 -18.40 13.52
N ASN A 469 30.15 -17.18 13.17
CA ASN A 469 29.38 -16.32 14.07
C ASN A 469 27.85 -16.45 13.85
N ASN A 470 27.38 -17.27 12.91
CA ASN A 470 25.98 -17.45 12.54
C ASN A 470 25.29 -16.14 12.19
N LYS A 471 25.93 -15.31 11.37
CA LYS A 471 25.42 -14.00 10.96
C LYS A 471 25.31 -13.92 9.42
N ILE A 472 24.22 -13.34 8.92
CA ILE A 472 24.12 -13.01 7.50
C ILE A 472 25.00 -11.79 7.24
N VAL A 473 25.98 -11.94 6.35
CA VAL A 473 26.91 -10.85 5.99
C VAL A 473 26.35 -10.08 4.78
N ALA A 474 25.77 -10.79 3.81
CA ALA A 474 25.09 -10.17 2.69
C ALA A 474 23.96 -11.06 2.19
N ARG A 475 22.89 -10.43 1.69
CA ARG A 475 21.81 -11.15 1.03
C ARG A 475 21.19 -10.36 -0.12
N GLY A 476 20.83 -11.09 -1.19
CA GLY A 476 20.00 -10.57 -2.26
C GLY A 476 18.51 -10.78 -1.99
N TYR A 477 17.69 -10.49 -2.99
CA TYR A 477 16.28 -10.91 -2.98
C TYR A 477 16.17 -12.43 -2.99
N ASP A 478 15.23 -12.96 -2.24
CA ASP A 478 14.77 -14.33 -2.42
C ASP A 478 14.32 -14.55 -3.86
N LYS A 479 14.32 -15.83 -4.32
CA LYS A 479 13.88 -16.11 -5.68
C LYS A 479 12.40 -15.78 -5.83
N PHE A 480 12.09 -14.77 -6.64
CA PHE A 480 10.74 -14.42 -7.06
C PHE A 480 10.50 -14.79 -8.53
N PHE A 481 9.24 -14.97 -8.91
CA PHE A 481 8.82 -15.64 -10.14
C PHE A 481 8.09 -14.67 -11.08
N ALA A 482 8.05 -15.05 -12.36
CA ALA A 482 7.22 -14.32 -13.31
C ALA A 482 5.72 -14.64 -13.08
N ILE A 483 4.88 -13.72 -13.50
CA ILE A 483 3.43 -13.96 -13.52
C ILE A 483 3.17 -15.17 -14.43
N GLY A 484 2.36 -16.13 -13.95
CA GLY A 484 2.07 -17.39 -14.65
C GLY A 484 3.19 -18.45 -14.62
N GLU A 485 4.37 -18.15 -14.07
CA GLU A 485 5.50 -19.13 -14.00
C GLU A 485 5.19 -20.32 -13.07
N ARG A 486 4.35 -20.09 -12.05
CA ARG A 486 3.92 -21.08 -11.05
C ARG A 486 2.42 -20.98 -10.82
N GLU A 487 1.82 -21.99 -10.20
CA GLU A 487 0.39 -22.01 -9.89
C GLU A 487 0.01 -20.80 -9.02
N GLU A 488 0.81 -20.53 -7.98
CA GLU A 488 0.60 -19.41 -7.06
C GLU A 488 0.85 -18.01 -7.68
N THR A 489 1.48 -17.94 -8.85
CA THR A 489 1.73 -16.68 -9.58
C THR A 489 0.82 -16.51 -10.81
N LYS A 490 -0.12 -17.43 -11.04
CA LYS A 490 -1.16 -17.23 -12.06
C LYS A 490 -2.10 -16.10 -11.64
N ILE A 491 -2.61 -15.37 -12.61
CA ILE A 491 -3.54 -14.23 -12.37
C ILE A 491 -4.71 -14.63 -11.46
N VAL A 492 -5.32 -15.80 -11.70
CA VAL A 492 -6.44 -16.31 -10.89
C VAL A 492 -6.03 -16.52 -9.42
N SER A 493 -4.82 -17.03 -9.18
CA SER A 493 -4.29 -17.21 -7.82
C SER A 493 -3.92 -15.88 -7.17
N LEU A 494 -3.41 -14.93 -7.96
CA LEU A 494 -3.04 -13.60 -7.51
C LEU A 494 -4.25 -12.74 -7.14
N GLU A 495 -5.42 -12.96 -7.76
CA GLU A 495 -6.68 -12.29 -7.37
C GLU A 495 -7.00 -12.44 -5.87
N HIS A 496 -6.52 -13.53 -5.26
CA HIS A 496 -6.77 -13.86 -3.86
C HIS A 496 -5.57 -13.61 -2.94
N LYS A 497 -4.38 -13.32 -3.50
CA LYS A 497 -3.12 -13.24 -2.73
C LYS A 497 -2.46 -11.88 -2.75
N ILE A 498 -2.60 -11.12 -3.85
CA ILE A 498 -1.89 -9.86 -4.03
C ILE A 498 -2.45 -8.77 -3.12
N ALA A 499 -1.57 -8.06 -2.44
CA ALA A 499 -1.92 -6.97 -1.54
C ALA A 499 -1.71 -5.61 -2.21
N PHE A 500 -2.75 -4.78 -2.23
CA PHE A 500 -2.66 -3.43 -2.78
C PHE A 500 -2.33 -2.40 -1.68
N PRO A 501 -1.61 -1.31 -2.02
CA PRO A 501 -1.12 -0.97 -3.35
C PRO A 501 0.03 -1.87 -3.80
N VAL A 502 0.18 -2.03 -5.11
CA VAL A 502 1.32 -2.70 -5.74
C VAL A 502 2.21 -1.65 -6.38
N ASP A 503 3.44 -1.55 -5.93
CA ASP A 503 4.46 -0.69 -6.54
C ASP A 503 5.03 -1.36 -7.80
N ILE A 504 5.37 -0.54 -8.81
CA ILE A 504 5.81 -1.02 -10.11
C ILE A 504 7.12 -0.33 -10.49
N TYR A 505 8.16 -1.13 -10.62
CA TYR A 505 9.51 -0.66 -10.93
C TYR A 505 9.98 -1.20 -12.27
N ILE A 506 10.70 -0.37 -13.03
CA ILE A 506 11.38 -0.81 -14.25
C ILE A 506 12.42 -1.85 -13.89
N LYS A 507 12.37 -2.98 -14.58
CA LYS A 507 13.40 -4.01 -14.44
C LYS A 507 14.54 -3.70 -15.40
N SER A 508 15.65 -3.24 -14.84
CA SER A 508 16.90 -3.02 -15.56
C SER A 508 17.52 -4.36 -16.00
N ASN A 509 18.35 -4.34 -17.02
CA ASN A 509 18.95 -5.53 -17.64
C ASN A 509 20.47 -5.51 -17.56
N GLY A 510 20.99 -5.97 -16.44
CA GLY A 510 22.41 -6.14 -16.12
C GLY A 510 22.62 -7.36 -15.23
N PHE A 511 23.60 -7.30 -14.33
CA PHE A 511 23.84 -8.32 -13.32
C PHE A 511 23.77 -7.76 -11.90
N LEU A 512 23.43 -8.62 -10.93
CA LEU A 512 23.28 -8.24 -9.53
C LEU A 512 24.66 -8.05 -8.88
N GLY A 513 24.94 -6.81 -8.41
CA GLY A 513 26.00 -6.47 -7.48
C GLY A 513 25.44 -6.26 -6.08
N MET A 514 26.23 -6.57 -5.06
CA MET A 514 25.85 -6.44 -3.65
C MET A 514 26.99 -5.86 -2.84
N VAL A 515 26.70 -4.91 -1.95
CA VAL A 515 27.66 -4.33 -1.01
C VAL A 515 27.08 -4.35 0.37
N SER A 516 27.81 -4.88 1.34
CA SER A 516 27.48 -4.88 2.77
C SER A 516 28.73 -4.62 3.59
N TYR A 517 28.60 -4.60 4.91
CA TYR A 517 29.75 -4.46 5.82
C TYR A 517 29.97 -5.75 6.59
N ASP A 518 31.18 -6.30 6.48
CA ASP A 518 31.57 -7.47 7.26
C ASP A 518 32.14 -7.03 8.60
N HIS A 519 31.34 -7.07 9.64
CA HIS A 519 31.71 -6.68 10.98
C HIS A 519 32.81 -7.58 11.59
N ALA A 520 33.04 -8.80 11.08
CA ALA A 520 34.08 -9.68 11.57
C ALA A 520 35.48 -9.24 11.11
N THR A 521 35.55 -8.65 9.91
CA THR A 521 36.81 -8.16 9.32
C THR A 521 36.95 -6.63 9.41
N GLY A 522 35.86 -5.91 9.69
CA GLY A 522 35.82 -4.46 9.68
C GLY A 522 35.99 -3.86 8.27
N GLN A 523 35.46 -4.52 7.22
CA GLN A 523 35.64 -4.10 5.82
C GLN A 523 34.35 -4.24 5.01
N LEU A 524 34.26 -3.45 3.94
CA LEU A 524 33.19 -3.64 2.95
C LEU A 524 33.29 -5.02 2.28
N PHE A 525 32.18 -5.73 2.25
CA PHE A 525 32.02 -6.98 1.53
C PHE A 525 31.28 -6.72 0.21
N THR A 526 32.06 -6.67 -0.89
CA THR A 526 31.53 -6.45 -2.25
C THR A 526 31.50 -7.77 -3.00
N THR A 527 30.31 -8.16 -3.48
CA THR A 527 30.09 -9.46 -4.12
C THR A 527 29.07 -9.38 -5.26
N THR A 528 29.00 -10.44 -6.06
CA THR A 528 27.89 -10.68 -6.97
C THR A 528 26.92 -11.70 -6.36
N LYS A 529 25.87 -12.08 -7.08
CA LYS A 529 24.88 -13.06 -6.61
C LYS A 529 25.48 -14.36 -6.02
N SER A 530 26.67 -14.80 -6.44
CA SER A 530 27.18 -16.11 -6.07
C SER A 530 28.65 -16.15 -5.65
N SER A 531 29.38 -15.09 -5.82
CA SER A 531 30.83 -15.05 -5.53
C SER A 531 31.31 -13.61 -5.30
N PRO A 532 32.14 -13.37 -4.26
CA PRO A 532 32.89 -12.14 -4.12
C PRO A 532 34.11 -12.09 -5.07
N ASP A 533 34.46 -13.20 -5.69
CA ASP A 533 35.64 -13.34 -6.56
C ASP A 533 35.24 -13.62 -8.01
N GLY A 534 36.15 -13.26 -8.92
CA GLY A 534 36.05 -13.51 -10.35
C GLY A 534 35.67 -12.30 -11.19
N PRO A 535 35.67 -12.45 -12.53
CA PRO A 535 35.60 -11.33 -13.47
C PRO A 535 34.43 -10.36 -13.25
N MET A 536 33.24 -10.89 -12.91
CA MET A 536 32.06 -10.07 -12.69
C MET A 536 32.13 -9.28 -11.36
N ALA A 537 32.71 -9.87 -10.32
CA ALA A 537 32.93 -9.19 -9.04
C ALA A 537 34.02 -8.12 -9.19
N ASP A 538 35.07 -8.39 -9.97
CA ASP A 538 36.12 -7.42 -10.29
C ASP A 538 35.56 -6.27 -11.12
N LEU A 539 34.73 -6.56 -12.11
CA LEU A 539 34.05 -5.57 -12.94
C LEU A 539 33.16 -4.65 -12.08
N PHE A 540 32.39 -5.22 -11.15
CA PHE A 540 31.56 -4.45 -10.23
C PHE A 540 32.40 -3.55 -9.32
N ARG A 541 33.46 -4.09 -8.70
CA ARG A 541 34.37 -3.30 -7.85
C ARG A 541 35.01 -2.13 -8.61
N ALA A 542 35.40 -2.35 -9.87
CA ALA A 542 36.01 -1.31 -10.71
C ALA A 542 35.05 -0.15 -11.03
N LYS A 543 33.74 -0.38 -10.98
CA LYS A 543 32.73 0.68 -11.21
C LYS A 543 32.42 1.52 -9.96
N ILE A 544 32.92 1.14 -8.78
CA ILE A 544 32.72 1.89 -7.54
C ILE A 544 34.04 2.62 -7.22
N PRO A 545 34.15 3.93 -7.47
CA PRO A 545 35.35 4.70 -7.15
C PRO A 545 35.55 4.80 -5.62
N ASP A 546 36.77 5.04 -5.17
CA ASP A 546 37.13 5.02 -3.75
C ASP A 546 36.31 5.97 -2.89
N TRP A 547 36.02 7.17 -3.38
CA TRP A 547 35.16 8.13 -2.67
C TRP A 547 33.72 7.63 -2.47
N GLN A 548 33.18 6.89 -3.43
CA GLN A 548 31.83 6.30 -3.32
C GLN A 548 31.86 5.09 -2.41
N ARG A 549 32.92 4.29 -2.47
CA ARG A 549 33.18 3.18 -1.55
C ARG A 549 33.21 3.65 -0.11
N GLN A 550 33.90 4.77 0.16
CA GLN A 550 33.95 5.35 1.51
C GLN A 550 32.56 5.76 2.00
N ARG A 551 31.74 6.39 1.17
CA ARG A 551 30.36 6.74 1.54
C ARG A 551 29.49 5.52 1.83
N MET A 552 29.66 4.43 1.06
CA MET A 552 28.98 3.17 1.33
C MET A 552 29.44 2.57 2.66
N GLU A 553 30.72 2.64 2.96
CA GLU A 553 31.31 2.16 4.20
C GLU A 553 30.78 2.96 5.41
N ASP A 554 30.83 4.28 5.33
CA ASP A 554 30.32 5.18 6.37
C ASP A 554 28.84 4.90 6.68
N TYR A 555 28.04 4.61 5.68
CA TYR A 555 26.64 4.25 5.86
C TYR A 555 26.46 2.84 6.45
N LEU A 556 27.16 1.83 5.91
CA LEU A 556 26.97 0.42 6.24
C LEU A 556 27.57 0.01 7.59
N ILE A 557 28.46 0.80 8.18
CA ILE A 557 28.99 0.56 9.54
C ILE A 557 27.86 0.61 10.58
N ASP A 558 26.92 1.56 10.40
CA ASP A 558 25.81 1.79 11.33
C ASP A 558 24.52 1.07 10.93
N HIS A 559 24.46 0.48 9.71
CA HIS A 559 23.26 -0.14 9.17
C HIS A 559 23.54 -1.58 8.70
N ASP A 560 22.95 -2.57 9.38
CA ASP A 560 23.11 -3.99 9.04
C ASP A 560 22.22 -4.38 7.85
N VAL A 561 22.54 -3.83 6.69
CA VAL A 561 21.83 -4.05 5.43
C VAL A 561 22.77 -4.44 4.29
N THR A 562 22.24 -4.99 3.25
CA THR A 562 22.92 -5.19 1.95
C THR A 562 22.36 -4.20 0.92
N LEU A 563 23.21 -3.38 0.34
CA LEU A 563 22.88 -2.56 -0.82
C LEU A 563 22.89 -3.43 -2.09
N LEU A 564 21.77 -3.45 -2.79
CA LEU A 564 21.60 -4.21 -4.03
C LEU A 564 21.69 -3.30 -5.24
N PHE A 565 22.51 -3.67 -6.21
CA PHE A 565 22.70 -2.92 -7.44
C PHE A 565 22.42 -3.78 -8.68
N GLU A 566 21.82 -3.18 -9.71
CA GLU A 566 21.94 -3.69 -11.08
C GLU A 566 23.14 -3.01 -11.72
N VAL A 567 24.11 -3.81 -12.14
CA VAL A 567 25.34 -3.35 -12.74
C VAL A 567 25.21 -3.43 -14.25
N ILE A 568 25.29 -2.30 -14.92
CA ILE A 568 25.23 -2.16 -16.38
C ILE A 568 26.62 -1.97 -16.93
N ASP A 569 27.02 -2.83 -17.86
CA ASP A 569 28.27 -2.72 -18.62
C ASP A 569 28.05 -3.17 -20.07
N PRO A 570 27.69 -2.25 -20.96
CA PRO A 570 27.38 -2.61 -22.35
C PRO A 570 28.60 -3.09 -23.15
N VAL A 571 29.82 -2.87 -22.66
CA VAL A 571 31.05 -3.26 -23.34
C VAL A 571 31.51 -4.65 -22.93
N ASN A 572 31.58 -4.92 -21.63
CA ASN A 572 32.15 -6.18 -21.10
C ASN A 572 31.06 -7.24 -20.80
N ASP A 573 29.81 -6.84 -20.59
CA ASP A 573 28.67 -7.75 -20.33
C ASP A 573 27.41 -7.27 -21.07
N PRO A 574 27.41 -7.28 -22.42
CA PRO A 574 26.25 -6.86 -23.21
C PRO A 574 25.10 -7.84 -22.98
N HIS A 575 23.96 -7.29 -22.57
CA HIS A 575 22.71 -8.02 -22.35
C HIS A 575 21.76 -7.89 -23.55
N ILE A 576 20.46 -8.19 -23.34
CA ILE A 576 19.45 -8.17 -24.42
C ILE A 576 19.01 -6.74 -24.73
N ILE A 577 18.82 -5.93 -23.68
CA ILE A 577 18.44 -4.51 -23.82
C ILE A 577 19.68 -3.68 -24.07
N THR A 578 19.63 -2.81 -25.07
CA THR A 578 20.73 -1.93 -25.44
C THR A 578 20.90 -0.81 -24.43
N HIS A 579 22.07 -0.73 -23.83
CA HIS A 579 22.47 0.37 -22.97
C HIS A 579 23.62 1.14 -23.63
N HIS A 580 23.59 2.47 -23.55
CA HIS A 580 24.60 3.33 -24.21
C HIS A 580 25.74 3.78 -23.28
N ARG A 581 25.59 3.54 -21.98
CA ARG A 581 26.59 3.90 -20.96
C ARG A 581 26.60 2.91 -19.80
N ASP A 582 27.72 2.88 -19.11
CA ASP A 582 27.88 2.20 -17.85
C ASP A 582 27.02 2.83 -16.76
N ASP A 583 26.46 2.00 -15.87
CA ASP A 583 25.73 2.48 -14.71
C ASP A 583 25.76 1.45 -13.56
N ILE A 584 25.61 1.94 -12.33
CA ILE A 584 25.28 1.14 -11.15
C ILE A 584 23.98 1.69 -10.58
N ILE A 585 22.91 0.92 -10.68
CA ILE A 585 21.56 1.34 -10.30
C ILE A 585 21.23 0.72 -8.95
N LEU A 586 21.04 1.53 -7.91
CA LEU A 586 20.60 1.07 -6.59
C LEU A 586 19.17 0.52 -6.69
N LEU A 587 19.04 -0.77 -6.45
CA LEU A 587 17.76 -1.47 -6.49
C LEU A 587 17.07 -1.45 -5.14
N ASP A 588 17.83 -1.68 -4.05
CA ASP A 588 17.31 -1.73 -2.69
C ASP A 588 18.42 -1.69 -1.63
N ALA A 589 18.03 -1.40 -0.39
CA ALA A 589 18.76 -1.72 0.82
C ALA A 589 17.94 -2.74 1.60
N VAL A 590 18.52 -3.91 1.84
CA VAL A 590 17.81 -5.08 2.38
C VAL A 590 18.43 -5.48 3.71
N SER A 591 17.62 -5.65 4.77
CA SER A 591 18.12 -6.06 6.08
C SER A 591 18.77 -7.44 6.06
N ASN A 592 19.90 -7.62 6.78
CA ASN A 592 20.65 -8.89 6.86
C ASN A 592 20.02 -9.84 7.89
N THR A 593 18.70 -10.09 7.75
CA THR A 593 17.88 -10.94 8.62
C THR A 593 17.34 -12.15 7.88
N LEU A 594 16.77 -13.14 8.56
CA LEU A 594 16.16 -14.32 7.92
C LEU A 594 14.92 -13.96 7.11
N ASP A 595 14.14 -13.00 7.60
CA ASP A 595 12.99 -12.43 6.89
C ASP A 595 13.34 -10.97 6.55
N PRO A 596 13.73 -10.70 5.28
CA PRO A 596 14.29 -9.42 4.88
C PRO A 596 13.25 -8.31 4.84
N GLU A 597 13.61 -7.17 5.37
CA GLU A 597 12.89 -5.92 5.18
C GLU A 597 13.55 -5.11 4.07
N PHE A 598 12.74 -4.35 3.35
CA PHE A 598 13.16 -3.53 2.21
C PHE A 598 12.97 -2.06 2.53
N MET A 599 13.97 -1.26 2.24
CA MET A 599 13.89 0.18 2.44
C MET A 599 12.74 0.81 1.62
N PRO A 600 11.94 1.72 2.20
CA PRO A 600 10.97 2.52 1.47
C PRO A 600 11.62 3.28 0.31
N TYR A 601 10.88 3.45 -0.81
CA TYR A 601 11.47 4.03 -2.02
C TYR A 601 12.01 5.45 -1.82
N ASP A 602 11.33 6.28 -1.03
CA ASP A 602 11.72 7.67 -0.84
C ASP A 602 13.03 7.76 -0.02
N GLU A 603 13.18 6.93 1.01
CA GLU A 603 14.43 6.77 1.77
C GLU A 603 15.56 6.21 0.88
N LEU A 604 15.23 5.22 0.04
CA LEU A 604 16.18 4.68 -0.92
C LEU A 604 16.65 5.74 -1.93
N ALA A 605 15.78 6.67 -2.32
CA ALA A 605 16.12 7.78 -3.21
C ALA A 605 17.06 8.80 -2.53
N GLU A 606 16.83 9.07 -1.26
CA GLU A 606 17.74 9.89 -0.46
C GLU A 606 19.11 9.23 -0.32
N LEU A 607 19.13 7.94 -0.01
CA LEU A 607 20.36 7.15 0.07
C LEU A 607 21.11 7.12 -1.28
N ALA A 608 20.40 6.89 -2.39
CA ALA A 608 21.01 6.94 -3.74
C ALA A 608 21.67 8.29 -4.02
N THR A 609 21.03 9.38 -3.58
CA THR A 609 21.60 10.74 -3.70
C THR A 609 22.86 10.89 -2.83
N GLN A 610 22.84 10.41 -1.59
CA GLN A 610 24.00 10.42 -0.69
C GLN A 610 25.16 9.61 -1.25
N LEU A 611 24.88 8.45 -1.82
CA LEU A 611 25.86 7.56 -2.44
C LEU A 611 26.26 8.01 -3.86
N ASN A 612 25.57 9.00 -4.42
CA ASN A 612 25.76 9.48 -5.79
C ASN A 612 25.69 8.34 -6.82
N CYS A 613 24.61 7.58 -6.80
CA CYS A 613 24.32 6.53 -7.77
C CYS A 613 22.91 6.66 -8.34
N SER A 614 22.67 6.02 -9.47
CA SER A 614 21.32 5.91 -10.03
C SER A 614 20.43 5.06 -9.14
N ILE A 615 19.10 5.30 -9.15
CA ILE A 615 18.12 4.51 -8.44
C ILE A 615 17.21 3.76 -9.42
N LYS A 616 16.65 2.62 -8.99
CA LYS A 616 15.66 1.88 -9.80
C LYS A 616 14.53 2.81 -10.28
N GLY A 617 14.24 2.77 -11.57
CA GLY A 617 13.17 3.58 -12.18
C GLY A 617 11.79 3.11 -11.76
N LYS A 618 10.84 4.04 -11.62
CA LYS A 618 9.41 3.72 -11.50
C LYS A 618 8.81 3.58 -12.90
N TYR A 619 7.95 2.58 -13.10
CA TYR A 619 7.13 2.46 -14.30
C TYR A 619 5.97 3.47 -14.25
N VAL A 620 5.36 3.83 -15.37
CA VAL A 620 4.20 4.73 -15.39
C VAL A 620 2.98 3.97 -15.90
N PRO A 621 1.97 3.78 -15.04
CA PRO A 621 1.83 4.22 -13.64
C PRO A 621 2.76 3.47 -12.67
N SER A 622 3.34 4.19 -11.71
CA SER A 622 4.31 3.61 -10.76
C SER A 622 3.69 2.77 -9.65
N LYS A 623 2.37 2.80 -9.54
CA LYS A 623 1.62 2.11 -8.49
C LYS A 623 0.20 1.78 -8.98
N THR A 624 -0.30 0.62 -8.63
CA THR A 624 -1.70 0.26 -8.84
C THR A 624 -2.39 -0.11 -7.53
N TYR A 625 -3.67 0.19 -7.43
CA TYR A 625 -4.48 0.01 -6.23
C TYR A 625 -5.57 -1.06 -6.40
N THR A 626 -5.70 -1.61 -7.60
CA THR A 626 -6.77 -2.56 -7.93
C THR A 626 -6.25 -3.72 -8.77
N MET A 627 -6.94 -4.85 -8.70
CA MET A 627 -6.64 -6.01 -9.54
C MET A 627 -6.86 -5.72 -11.03
N GLY A 628 -7.83 -4.87 -11.38
CA GLY A 628 -8.06 -4.43 -12.76
C GLY A 628 -6.88 -3.65 -13.31
N GLY A 629 -6.38 -2.66 -12.55
CA GLY A 629 -5.19 -1.90 -12.92
C GLY A 629 -3.93 -2.78 -12.97
N PHE A 630 -3.78 -3.73 -12.04
CA PHE A 630 -2.67 -4.69 -12.08
C PHE A 630 -2.68 -5.53 -13.36
N LYS A 631 -3.84 -6.08 -13.75
CA LYS A 631 -3.98 -6.87 -14.98
C LYS A 631 -3.68 -6.05 -16.24
N ALA A 632 -4.20 -4.82 -16.30
CA ALA A 632 -3.95 -3.92 -17.42
C ALA A 632 -2.44 -3.66 -17.61
N ILE A 633 -1.73 -3.37 -16.52
CA ILE A 633 -0.27 -3.13 -16.58
C ILE A 633 0.49 -4.41 -16.96
N VAL A 634 0.05 -5.57 -16.50
CA VAL A 634 0.66 -6.85 -16.91
C VAL A 634 0.53 -7.05 -18.41
N GLU A 635 -0.64 -6.78 -18.98
CA GLU A 635 -0.92 -6.87 -20.41
C GLU A 635 -0.15 -5.81 -21.21
N ASP A 636 -0.12 -4.56 -20.74
CA ASP A 636 0.64 -3.48 -21.37
C ASP A 636 2.13 -3.82 -21.46
N VAL A 637 2.71 -4.31 -20.36
CA VAL A 637 4.14 -4.68 -20.32
C VAL A 637 4.41 -5.91 -21.19
N GLU A 638 3.51 -6.90 -21.22
CA GLU A 638 3.65 -8.08 -22.06
C GLU A 638 3.68 -7.71 -23.54
N ASN A 639 2.88 -6.73 -23.94
CA ASN A 639 2.75 -6.28 -25.34
C ASN A 639 3.89 -5.35 -25.80
N ILE A 640 4.81 -4.94 -24.94
CA ILE A 640 5.99 -4.15 -25.35
C ILE A 640 6.86 -5.00 -26.27
N ASP A 641 7.01 -4.59 -27.52
CA ASP A 641 7.82 -5.23 -28.56
C ASP A 641 8.96 -4.33 -29.05
N THR A 642 9.61 -3.64 -28.13
CA THR A 642 10.73 -2.72 -28.40
C THR A 642 11.90 -2.96 -27.45
N ASP A 643 13.10 -2.51 -27.84
CA ASP A 643 14.34 -2.56 -27.05
C ASP A 643 14.38 -1.46 -25.96
N SER A 644 13.31 -1.29 -25.22
CA SER A 644 13.18 -0.22 -24.24
C SER A 644 13.47 -0.68 -22.80
N ILE A 645 12.87 -1.78 -22.38
CA ILE A 645 13.02 -2.34 -21.03
C ILE A 645 12.98 -3.87 -21.04
N GLU A 646 13.60 -4.50 -20.04
CA GLU A 646 13.46 -5.97 -19.82
C GLU A 646 12.03 -6.34 -19.41
N GLY A 647 11.36 -5.47 -18.71
CA GLY A 647 10.06 -5.67 -18.10
C GLY A 647 9.89 -4.84 -16.83
N VAL A 648 9.02 -5.29 -15.93
CA VAL A 648 8.78 -4.66 -14.63
C VAL A 648 8.87 -5.65 -13.48
N VAL A 649 9.13 -5.11 -12.30
CA VAL A 649 9.02 -5.80 -11.00
C VAL A 649 7.85 -5.18 -10.25
N PHE A 650 6.94 -6.01 -9.81
CA PHE A 650 5.85 -5.64 -8.91
C PHE A 650 6.27 -5.96 -7.47
N ARG A 651 5.99 -5.06 -6.55
CA ARG A 651 6.08 -5.30 -5.11
C ARG A 651 4.75 -4.93 -4.49
N ASP A 652 4.08 -5.88 -3.90
CA ASP A 652 2.82 -5.64 -3.22
C ASP A 652 3.03 -5.06 -1.82
N ALA A 653 1.94 -4.63 -1.18
CA ALA A 653 2.00 -4.03 0.15
C ALA A 653 2.51 -4.97 1.26
N ASN A 654 2.54 -6.28 1.02
CA ASN A 654 3.07 -7.29 1.94
C ASN A 654 4.50 -7.74 1.57
N GLY A 655 5.15 -7.09 0.60
CA GLY A 655 6.49 -7.43 0.14
C GLY A 655 6.55 -8.60 -0.85
N LEU A 656 5.42 -9.14 -1.32
CA LEU A 656 5.40 -10.14 -2.38
C LEU A 656 5.97 -9.54 -3.66
N MET A 657 7.03 -10.16 -4.19
CA MET A 657 7.66 -9.74 -5.42
C MET A 657 7.26 -10.63 -6.59
N LEU A 658 6.87 -9.99 -7.69
CA LEU A 658 6.56 -10.63 -8.96
C LEU A 658 7.29 -9.89 -10.09
N LYS A 659 7.37 -10.49 -11.26
CA LYS A 659 7.89 -9.81 -12.44
C LYS A 659 7.09 -10.15 -13.68
N GLN A 660 7.00 -9.20 -14.60
CA GLN A 660 6.52 -9.38 -15.96
C GLN A 660 7.61 -8.93 -16.93
N LYS A 661 7.87 -9.74 -17.92
CA LYS A 661 8.85 -9.44 -18.96
C LYS A 661 8.15 -9.12 -20.26
N THR A 662 8.77 -8.24 -21.05
CA THR A 662 8.25 -7.85 -22.36
C THR A 662 8.34 -9.00 -23.36
N THR A 663 7.49 -8.98 -24.38
CA THR A 663 7.54 -9.93 -25.51
C THR A 663 8.90 -9.83 -26.21
N PHE A 664 9.38 -8.62 -26.48
CA PHE A 664 10.70 -8.39 -27.06
C PHE A 664 11.81 -9.09 -26.28
N TYR A 665 11.88 -8.87 -24.97
CA TYR A 665 12.92 -9.49 -24.14
C TYR A 665 12.83 -11.02 -24.16
N ASN A 666 11.64 -11.59 -24.07
CA ASN A 666 11.44 -13.05 -24.05
C ASN A 666 11.86 -13.70 -25.38
N GLU A 667 11.54 -13.04 -26.51
CA GLU A 667 11.94 -13.50 -27.84
C GLU A 667 13.45 -13.45 -28.00
N TRP A 668 14.08 -12.30 -27.74
CA TRP A 668 15.53 -12.17 -27.86
C TRP A 668 16.32 -12.98 -26.83
N LYS A 669 15.76 -13.28 -25.68
CA LYS A 669 16.34 -14.24 -24.73
C LYS A 669 16.37 -15.66 -25.29
N LYS A 670 15.32 -16.08 -25.97
CA LYS A 670 15.24 -17.35 -26.68
C LYS A 670 16.25 -17.39 -27.84
N LEU A 671 16.30 -16.32 -28.63
CA LEU A 671 17.24 -16.20 -29.75
C LEU A 671 18.70 -16.17 -29.30
N ARG A 672 19.02 -15.55 -28.16
CA ARG A 672 20.35 -15.63 -27.55
C ARG A 672 20.76 -17.09 -27.23
N PHE A 673 19.85 -17.86 -26.69
CA PHE A 673 20.10 -19.29 -26.44
C PHE A 673 20.34 -20.04 -27.77
N VAL A 674 19.55 -19.78 -28.79
CA VAL A 674 19.70 -20.34 -30.14
C VAL A 674 21.07 -19.97 -30.70
N ALA A 675 21.43 -18.69 -30.70
CA ALA A 675 22.72 -18.21 -31.21
C ALA A 675 23.92 -18.87 -30.48
N THR A 676 23.90 -18.83 -29.16
CA THR A 676 24.95 -19.46 -28.33
C THR A 676 25.13 -20.94 -28.64
N THR A 677 24.02 -21.65 -28.81
CA THR A 677 24.04 -23.10 -29.12
C THR A 677 24.57 -23.37 -30.52
N VAL A 678 24.06 -22.65 -31.52
CA VAL A 678 24.41 -22.87 -32.92
C VAL A 678 25.86 -22.48 -33.20
N LEU A 679 26.32 -21.32 -32.69
CA LEU A 679 27.71 -20.89 -32.83
C LEU A 679 28.70 -21.83 -32.16
N LYS A 680 28.27 -22.54 -31.10
CA LYS A 680 29.10 -23.56 -30.44
C LYS A 680 29.07 -24.92 -31.12
N THR A 681 27.91 -25.39 -31.61
CA THR A 681 27.69 -26.79 -32.04
C THR A 681 27.40 -26.93 -33.53
N GLY A 682 27.09 -25.85 -34.23
CA GLY A 682 26.69 -25.84 -35.64
C GLY A 682 25.20 -26.15 -35.87
N TYR A 683 24.44 -26.55 -34.85
CA TYR A 683 23.03 -26.96 -34.99
C TYR A 683 22.23 -26.79 -33.69
N LEU A 684 20.92 -26.78 -33.80
CA LEU A 684 19.97 -26.79 -32.69
C LEU A 684 19.34 -28.15 -32.55
N ARG A 685 19.44 -28.79 -31.36
CA ARG A 685 18.93 -30.16 -31.13
C ARG A 685 17.40 -30.27 -31.26
N GLN A 686 16.67 -29.21 -30.89
CA GLN A 686 15.21 -29.16 -30.92
C GLN A 686 14.76 -27.93 -31.72
N PRO A 687 14.75 -27.96 -33.07
CA PRO A 687 14.27 -26.84 -33.88
C PRO A 687 12.82 -26.47 -33.65
N SER A 688 12.00 -27.36 -33.08
CA SER A 688 10.58 -27.13 -32.75
C SER A 688 10.34 -26.04 -31.71
N ILE A 689 11.38 -25.54 -31.04
CA ILE A 689 11.26 -24.37 -30.18
C ILE A 689 11.07 -23.08 -30.99
N LEU A 690 11.45 -23.06 -32.27
CA LEU A 690 11.29 -21.92 -33.18
C LEU A 690 9.87 -21.92 -33.71
N THR A 691 9.09 -20.94 -33.30
CA THR A 691 7.63 -20.91 -33.58
C THR A 691 7.22 -19.77 -34.52
N THR A 692 8.09 -18.74 -34.67
CA THR A 692 7.78 -17.61 -35.55
C THR A 692 8.66 -17.61 -36.82
N PRO A 693 8.23 -16.95 -37.91
CA PRO A 693 9.06 -16.76 -39.09
C PRO A 693 10.40 -16.10 -38.75
N MET A 694 10.40 -15.03 -37.94
CA MET A 694 11.61 -14.31 -37.56
C MET A 694 12.61 -15.23 -36.86
N GLU A 695 12.17 -16.05 -35.94
CA GLU A 695 13.02 -17.02 -35.23
C GLU A 695 13.69 -18.03 -36.18
N ASN A 696 12.97 -18.50 -37.18
CA ASN A 696 13.48 -19.45 -38.18
C ASN A 696 14.51 -18.77 -39.11
N TYR A 697 14.25 -17.53 -39.54
CA TYR A 697 15.20 -16.73 -40.30
C TYR A 697 16.46 -16.41 -39.50
N PHE A 698 16.31 -16.05 -38.24
CA PHE A 698 17.44 -15.79 -37.34
C PHE A 698 18.31 -17.06 -37.12
N TYR A 699 17.67 -18.22 -36.94
CA TYR A 699 18.39 -19.49 -36.85
C TYR A 699 19.20 -19.79 -38.11
N ALA A 700 18.60 -19.63 -39.29
CA ALA A 700 19.27 -19.81 -40.58
C ALA A 700 20.47 -18.83 -40.73
N PHE A 701 20.25 -17.57 -40.38
CA PHE A 701 21.27 -16.52 -40.36
C PHE A 701 22.46 -16.89 -39.45
N VAL A 702 22.21 -17.21 -38.19
CA VAL A 702 23.26 -17.57 -37.22
C VAL A 702 24.03 -18.84 -37.68
N LYS A 703 23.35 -19.76 -38.37
CA LYS A 703 24.01 -20.96 -38.92
C LYS A 703 25.05 -20.60 -40.01
N THR A 704 24.84 -19.53 -40.79
CA THR A 704 25.84 -19.05 -41.77
C THR A 704 27.08 -18.49 -41.09
N LEU A 705 26.97 -18.06 -39.84
CA LEU A 705 28.04 -17.50 -39.04
C LEU A 705 28.86 -18.55 -38.27
N TYR A 706 28.43 -19.82 -38.28
CA TYR A 706 29.14 -20.89 -37.59
C TYR A 706 30.57 -21.03 -38.06
N LYS A 707 31.56 -21.07 -37.13
CA LYS A 707 33.01 -21.12 -37.37
C LYS A 707 33.62 -19.85 -37.99
N ARG A 708 32.90 -18.70 -37.91
CA ARG A 708 33.49 -17.39 -38.25
C ARG A 708 34.07 -16.76 -36.98
N ASP A 709 35.34 -16.41 -36.99
CA ASP A 709 36.10 -15.80 -35.89
C ASP A 709 36.19 -14.27 -36.01
N ASP A 710 35.68 -13.71 -37.12
CA ASP A 710 35.80 -12.29 -37.49
C ASP A 710 34.59 -11.45 -37.07
N ILE A 711 33.66 -12.02 -36.26
CA ILE A 711 32.41 -11.36 -35.88
C ILE A 711 32.25 -11.28 -34.37
N LYS A 712 31.57 -10.23 -33.92
CA LYS A 712 31.04 -10.18 -32.55
C LYS A 712 29.86 -11.13 -32.41
N THR A 713 29.88 -11.96 -31.36
CA THR A 713 28.89 -13.01 -31.13
C THR A 713 27.92 -12.69 -30.00
N ASP A 714 27.97 -11.48 -29.43
CA ASP A 714 26.98 -11.01 -28.51
C ASP A 714 25.60 -10.79 -29.19
N ILE A 715 24.53 -10.90 -28.43
CA ILE A 715 23.18 -10.91 -29.01
C ILE A 715 22.77 -9.57 -29.63
N ILE A 716 23.29 -8.45 -29.13
CA ILE A 716 22.98 -7.11 -29.67
C ILE A 716 23.64 -6.98 -31.07
N SER A 717 24.94 -7.30 -31.16
CA SER A 717 25.65 -7.30 -32.43
C SER A 717 25.03 -8.23 -33.47
N LEU A 718 24.62 -9.45 -33.06
CA LEU A 718 23.94 -10.43 -33.93
C LEU A 718 22.57 -9.90 -34.37
N ARG A 719 21.81 -9.22 -33.51
CA ARG A 719 20.53 -8.62 -33.81
C ARG A 719 20.66 -7.52 -34.88
N GLU A 720 21.60 -6.61 -34.70
CA GLU A 720 21.85 -5.55 -35.68
C GLU A 720 22.30 -6.10 -37.06
N MET A 721 23.15 -7.11 -37.06
CA MET A 721 23.55 -7.79 -38.30
C MET A 721 22.35 -8.49 -38.96
N PHE A 722 21.48 -9.15 -38.17
CA PHE A 722 20.28 -9.81 -38.67
C PHE A 722 19.32 -8.80 -39.29
N PHE A 723 19.00 -7.71 -38.61
CA PHE A 723 18.07 -6.68 -39.12
C PHE A 723 18.64 -5.94 -40.35
N LYS A 724 19.96 -5.84 -40.49
CA LYS A 724 20.59 -5.31 -41.70
C LYS A 724 20.36 -6.24 -42.88
N GLU A 725 20.40 -7.57 -42.68
CA GLU A 725 20.20 -8.58 -43.71
C GLU A 725 18.70 -8.82 -43.99
N TYR A 726 17.86 -8.72 -42.95
CA TYR A 726 16.41 -8.97 -43.01
C TYR A 726 15.60 -7.80 -42.41
N PRO A 727 15.59 -6.64 -43.11
CA PRO A 727 14.98 -5.41 -42.59
C PRO A 727 13.46 -5.52 -42.36
N GLN A 728 12.76 -6.48 -43.02
CA GLN A 728 11.33 -6.72 -42.83
C GLN A 728 10.96 -7.21 -41.40
N PHE A 729 11.92 -7.61 -40.59
CA PHE A 729 11.71 -8.00 -39.19
C PHE A 729 12.09 -6.91 -38.20
N ARG A 730 12.61 -5.78 -38.64
CA ARG A 730 12.78 -4.59 -37.83
C ARG A 730 11.42 -3.91 -37.73
N GLY A 731 10.79 -3.84 -36.55
CA GLY A 731 9.55 -3.10 -36.35
C GLY A 731 9.68 -1.67 -36.88
N VAL A 732 8.57 -1.03 -37.23
CA VAL A 732 8.56 0.36 -37.69
C VAL A 732 9.11 1.22 -36.56
N GLU A 733 10.32 1.76 -36.74
CA GLU A 733 10.79 2.86 -35.90
C GLU A 733 9.87 4.05 -36.24
N ASP A 734 9.16 4.57 -35.26
CA ASP A 734 8.51 5.88 -35.38
C ASP A 734 9.62 6.92 -35.60
N ASP A 735 9.82 7.33 -36.85
CA ASP A 735 10.63 8.50 -37.21
C ASP A 735 9.89 9.77 -36.76
N ASP A 736 9.97 10.09 -35.47
CA ASP A 736 9.59 11.38 -34.89
C ASP A 736 10.76 11.96 -34.08
N GLU A 737 11.86 12.27 -34.78
CA GLU A 737 12.80 13.31 -34.39
C GLU A 737 12.80 14.41 -35.48
N THR A 738 11.87 15.37 -35.34
CA THR A 738 12.07 16.74 -35.84
C THR A 738 11.45 17.74 -34.87
#